data_a580d2afc0c8ead178ebb03374f5cd52
#
_entry.id   a580d2afc0c8ead178ebb03374f5cd52
#
_cell.length_a   1.000
_cell.length_b   1.000
_cell.length_c   1.000
_cell.angle_alpha   90.00
_cell.angle_beta   90.00
_cell.angle_gamma   90.00
#
_symmetry.space_group_name_H-M   'P 1'
#
loop_
_entity.id
_entity.type
_entity.pdbx_description
1 polymer ?
#
loop_
_entity_poly.entity_id
_entity_poly.type
_entity_poly.pdbx_seq_one_letter_code
_entity_poly.pdbx_strand_id
1 'polypeptide(L)'
;MKAQFSQGTLKRLSMMRESEGSQSRSKRPFIVLGTLVGIFFASTAVLAVILGLKSKAAQKNVDNELCVTPYCVKAANYLIESLDETVEPCEDFYHFVCGAWIKNSRIPDDADSINTFSTLRTQLDYNVVDILTQPPSNDTAEPTALDNARILYNSCVNEQNIEDEGTDTILSIVNNELGGWPILEGSSWDNSTFNLFDLLLKLRKYNNDIIFGIGTSVDEKNSQQYDLVIGQSDIGLGQRQYYSNESKITVAYREFIRDLAKELSDNTSMVDTDVNDIFAFEKEIAKHYWTTEERRGRPNATIRTTVGSLTDLLKTSFDFSTYLRSAYAWSGVTLDDSDVVTVHELEYLNNVSSIIDQTSARLLQNYIVWRFMMHRVDNMPKRFRSIKENFQHIFRGTTSDVSRKIICGNFVNGNMGFAVSALYIKKYFDDNARIQSSEMIGNIRKSFSDMIEKSSWMDEASRKKAIEKAEAIDEKIGYPDYLAGDNMTQLETQYADYKFTSSYINNVLKLIQIKAKEEFQILRKTVDRKAWGFTAPTVVNAFYAPSKNQISIFWFSYLSSSIFLFIAFPAGILQMPFFDRDAPKYLNYGGIGVVVGHEITHGFDNSGRQFDKDGNRIPWWTKETVQEFNERKTCIVDQYSNFTVPNINMKANGNQTQGEDIADNGGLRESFFAYQKWAQANPNADKKLPGLSKYTPEQMFFINYAHTWCSKMTDSYAMNRVLSDVHSLGQFRVIGPTSNFVEFDRVFKCQPGQGNSRVKKCIVW
;
A
#
# COMPACT_ATOMS: atom_id res chain seq x y z
N MET A 1 11.97 -15.05 50.59
CA MET A 1 12.64 -15.98 51.51
C MET A 1 13.94 -15.34 51.96
N LYS A 2 14.04 -15.08 53.25
CA LYS A 2 15.20 -14.47 53.91
C LYS A 2 16.36 -15.48 53.95
N ALA A 3 17.55 -15.09 53.53
CA ALA A 3 18.78 -15.81 53.77
C ALA A 3 19.59 -15.02 54.80
N GLN A 4 19.83 -15.64 55.94
CA GLN A 4 20.65 -15.21 57.03
C GLN A 4 22.16 -15.23 56.63
N PHE A 5 22.86 -14.15 56.90
CA PHE A 5 24.32 -14.17 56.97
C PHE A 5 24.75 -14.38 58.43
N SER A 6 25.50 -15.45 58.62
CA SER A 6 26.13 -15.88 59.87
C SER A 6 27.34 -15.01 60.18
N GLN A 7 27.36 -14.44 61.40
CA GLN A 7 28.54 -13.89 62.09
C GLN A 7 29.43 -15.03 62.57
N GLY A 8 30.68 -15.00 62.24
CA GLY A 8 31.67 -15.92 62.82
C GLY A 8 33.06 -15.73 62.25
N THR A 9 33.86 -14.83 62.75
CA THR A 9 35.32 -15.01 62.98
C THR A 9 35.97 -13.69 63.45
N LEU A 10 35.75 -13.34 64.67
CA LEU A 10 36.53 -12.36 65.42
C LEU A 10 36.73 -12.88 66.83
N LYS A 11 37.66 -13.82 67.00
CA LYS A 11 38.30 -14.16 68.30
C LYS A 11 39.54 -15.07 68.05
N ARG A 12 40.69 -14.45 68.01
CA ARG A 12 42.01 -15.00 68.51
C ARG A 12 43.09 -14.04 68.05
N LEU A 13 43.50 -13.20 68.97
CA LEU A 13 44.82 -12.64 69.14
C LEU A 13 44.82 -11.68 70.31
N SER A 14 44.73 -12.28 71.51
CA SER A 14 45.23 -11.66 72.74
C SER A 14 45.94 -12.78 73.51
N MET A 15 47.17 -12.63 73.65
CA MET A 15 48.10 -13.15 74.62
C MET A 15 49.45 -13.50 73.95
N MET A 16 50.32 -12.62 74.11
CA MET A 16 51.70 -12.94 74.61
C MET A 16 52.44 -11.62 74.88
N ARG A 17 52.61 -11.40 76.15
CA ARG A 17 53.36 -10.31 76.76
C ARG A 17 54.65 -10.88 77.30
N GLU A 18 55.74 -10.08 77.16
CA GLU A 18 56.96 -10.12 77.93
C GLU A 18 58.09 -11.02 77.45
N SER A 19 59.10 -10.38 76.90
CA SER A 19 60.45 -10.39 77.52
C SER A 19 61.34 -9.28 76.94
N GLU A 20 62.00 -8.57 77.80
CA GLU A 20 62.89 -7.42 77.58
C GLU A 20 64.19 -7.85 76.83
N GLY A 21 64.65 -6.95 75.96
CA GLY A 21 65.93 -7.03 75.31
C GLY A 21 66.28 -5.74 74.59
N SER A 22 66.93 -4.82 75.33
CA SER A 22 67.55 -3.60 74.78
C SER A 22 68.55 -3.90 73.66
N GLN A 23 68.28 -3.38 72.43
CA GLN A 23 69.31 -3.06 71.47
C GLN A 23 68.88 -1.90 70.56
N SER A 24 69.65 -0.81 70.58
CA SER A 24 69.63 0.35 69.69
C SER A 24 69.61 -0.10 68.22
N ARG A 25 68.48 0.05 67.50
CA ARG A 25 68.39 -0.12 66.06
C ARG A 25 68.12 1.19 65.37
N SER A 26 68.94 1.53 64.41
CA SER A 26 68.92 2.71 63.56
C SER A 26 67.57 2.92 62.91
N LYS A 27 67.02 4.15 63.02
CA LYS A 27 65.70 4.59 62.45
C LYS A 27 65.64 4.66 60.90
N ARG A 28 66.75 4.31 60.20
CA ARG A 28 66.81 4.41 58.72
C ARG A 28 65.89 3.44 57.94
N PRO A 29 65.67 2.16 58.31
CA PRO A 29 64.80 1.28 57.49
C PRO A 29 63.28 1.63 57.54
N PHE A 30 62.78 2.24 58.65
CA PHE A 30 61.39 2.62 58.75
C PHE A 30 61.02 3.88 57.91
N ILE A 31 61.96 4.80 57.73
CA ILE A 31 61.79 5.98 56.89
C ILE A 31 61.79 5.56 55.41
N VAL A 32 62.63 4.66 54.96
CA VAL A 32 62.69 4.11 53.59
C VAL A 32 61.41 3.31 53.28
N LEU A 33 60.90 2.49 54.20
CA LEU A 33 59.65 1.74 54.03
C LEU A 33 58.44 2.66 54.02
N GLY A 34 58.38 3.70 54.86
CA GLY A 34 57.33 4.70 54.88
C GLY A 34 57.31 5.53 53.59
N THR A 35 58.46 5.91 53.05
CA THR A 35 58.55 6.63 51.77
C THR A 35 58.15 5.74 50.59
N LEU A 36 58.52 4.46 50.55
CA LEU A 36 58.13 3.50 49.52
C LEU A 36 56.57 3.24 49.56
N VAL A 37 55.99 3.08 50.74
CA VAL A 37 54.55 2.93 50.94
C VAL A 37 53.81 4.22 50.52
N GLY A 38 54.33 5.40 50.88
CA GLY A 38 53.80 6.68 50.47
C GLY A 38 53.84 6.85 48.93
N ILE A 39 54.92 6.49 48.27
CA ILE A 39 55.03 6.53 46.80
C ILE A 39 54.05 5.53 46.16
N PHE A 40 53.86 4.34 46.71
CA PHE A 40 52.94 3.34 46.23
C PHE A 40 51.47 3.83 46.34
N PHE A 41 51.08 4.43 47.45
CA PHE A 41 49.75 5.02 47.60
C PHE A 41 49.57 6.25 46.72
N ALA A 42 50.57 7.09 46.55
CA ALA A 42 50.50 8.22 45.63
C ALA A 42 50.38 7.76 44.17
N SER A 43 51.14 6.72 43.76
CA SER A 43 51.05 6.18 42.39
C SER A 43 49.73 5.45 42.11
N THR A 44 49.16 4.72 43.10
CA THR A 44 47.84 4.09 42.97
C THR A 44 46.72 5.15 42.92
N ALA A 45 46.82 6.22 43.72
CA ALA A 45 45.86 7.34 43.65
C ALA A 45 45.91 8.07 42.28
N VAL A 46 47.11 8.34 41.74
CA VAL A 46 47.28 8.91 40.41
C VAL A 46 46.75 7.99 39.32
N LEU A 47 47.01 6.69 39.42
CA LEU A 47 46.50 5.69 38.47
C LEU A 47 44.97 5.62 38.52
N ALA A 48 44.36 5.66 39.70
CA ALA A 48 42.90 5.68 39.90
C ALA A 48 42.27 6.97 39.29
N VAL A 49 42.93 8.12 39.47
CA VAL A 49 42.48 9.38 38.84
C VAL A 49 42.59 9.33 37.31
N ILE A 50 43.71 8.81 36.79
CA ILE A 50 43.90 8.64 35.34
C ILE A 50 42.87 7.67 34.75
N LEU A 51 42.61 6.54 35.43
CA LEU A 51 41.60 5.58 35.04
C LEU A 51 40.18 6.20 35.13
N GLY A 52 39.89 6.96 36.16
CA GLY A 52 38.64 7.70 36.31
C GLY A 52 38.46 8.76 35.24
N LEU A 53 39.50 9.49 34.86
CA LEU A 53 39.47 10.49 33.79
C LEU A 53 39.33 9.84 32.41
N LYS A 54 40.06 8.72 32.18
CA LYS A 54 39.89 7.92 30.95
C LYS A 54 38.51 7.29 30.85
N SER A 55 37.94 6.79 31.93
CA SER A 55 36.59 6.27 32.00
C SER A 55 35.55 7.36 31.69
N LYS A 56 35.66 8.56 32.31
CA LYS A 56 34.80 9.70 32.01
C LYS A 56 34.95 10.22 30.59
N ALA A 57 36.16 10.24 30.03
CA ALA A 57 36.40 10.62 28.64
C ALA A 57 35.83 9.59 27.67
N ALA A 58 35.98 8.28 27.97
CA ALA A 58 35.38 7.20 27.20
C ALA A 58 33.83 7.25 27.26
N GLN A 59 33.25 7.49 28.45
CA GLN A 59 31.81 7.67 28.62
C GLN A 59 31.29 8.87 27.83
N LYS A 60 32.00 9.99 27.88
CA LYS A 60 31.62 11.21 27.13
C LYS A 60 31.77 11.03 25.62
N ASN A 61 32.68 10.21 25.13
CA ASN A 61 32.78 9.86 23.71
C ASN A 61 31.62 8.93 23.29
N VAL A 62 31.26 7.94 24.12
CA VAL A 62 30.12 7.05 23.87
C VAL A 62 28.82 7.83 23.83
N ASP A 63 28.61 8.76 24.76
CA ASP A 63 27.41 9.62 24.80
C ASP A 63 27.31 10.54 23.59
N ASN A 64 28.46 10.94 22.99
CA ASN A 64 28.48 11.74 21.77
C ASN A 64 28.19 10.93 20.48
N GLU A 65 28.43 9.63 20.48
CA GLU A 65 28.23 8.73 19.33
C GLU A 65 26.85 8.10 19.29
N LEU A 66 26.12 8.08 20.43
CA LEU A 66 24.79 7.47 20.52
C LEU A 66 23.66 8.49 20.33
N CYS A 67 22.65 8.10 19.57
CA CYS A 67 21.39 8.82 19.49
C CYS A 67 20.47 8.35 20.63
N VAL A 68 20.20 9.26 21.57
CA VAL A 68 19.34 9.01 22.75
C VAL A 68 18.02 9.79 22.71
N THR A 69 17.64 10.31 21.54
CA THR A 69 16.32 10.92 21.37
C THR A 69 15.19 9.91 21.58
N PRO A 70 13.98 10.34 21.95
CA PRO A 70 12.84 9.43 22.06
C PRO A 70 12.61 8.57 20.82
N TYR A 71 12.84 9.17 19.64
CA TYR A 71 12.77 8.44 18.37
C TYR A 71 13.81 7.31 18.32
N CYS A 72 15.08 7.61 18.56
CA CYS A 72 16.17 6.61 18.47
C CYS A 72 15.98 5.45 19.45
N VAL A 73 15.43 5.71 20.64
CA VAL A 73 15.10 4.66 21.61
C VAL A 73 14.00 3.75 21.08
N LYS A 74 12.93 4.33 20.50
CA LYS A 74 11.86 3.55 19.88
C LYS A 74 12.36 2.76 18.66
N ALA A 75 13.16 3.39 17.80
CA ALA A 75 13.73 2.74 16.63
C ALA A 75 14.65 1.56 17.02
N ALA A 76 15.50 1.76 18.01
CA ALA A 76 16.33 0.68 18.56
C ALA A 76 15.49 -0.48 19.07
N ASN A 77 14.41 -0.19 19.81
CA ASN A 77 13.55 -1.22 20.38
C ASN A 77 12.91 -2.10 19.28
N TYR A 78 12.22 -1.50 18.30
CA TYR A 78 11.54 -2.32 17.29
C TYR A 78 12.53 -3.10 16.40
N LEU A 79 13.73 -2.55 16.14
CA LEU A 79 14.74 -3.26 15.38
C LEU A 79 15.38 -4.41 16.20
N ILE A 80 15.65 -4.21 17.48
CA ILE A 80 16.17 -5.28 18.37
C ILE A 80 15.16 -6.43 18.50
N GLU A 81 13.86 -6.11 18.65
CA GLU A 81 12.79 -7.11 18.73
C GLU A 81 12.57 -7.86 17.41
N SER A 82 13.01 -7.30 16.30
CA SER A 82 12.87 -7.87 14.96
C SER A 82 13.98 -8.83 14.57
N LEU A 83 15.22 -8.52 14.97
CA LEU A 83 16.43 -9.24 14.55
C LEU A 83 16.50 -10.66 15.13
N ASP A 84 16.81 -11.63 14.27
CA ASP A 84 17.24 -12.98 14.66
C ASP A 84 18.72 -13.17 14.33
N GLU A 85 19.59 -12.83 15.27
CA GLU A 85 21.04 -12.89 15.11
C GLU A 85 21.59 -14.33 15.06
N THR A 86 20.75 -15.35 15.15
CA THR A 86 21.14 -16.74 14.91
C THR A 86 21.21 -17.09 13.43
N VAL A 87 20.64 -16.24 12.57
CA VAL A 87 20.66 -16.37 11.12
C VAL A 87 21.81 -15.54 10.54
N GLU A 88 22.59 -16.12 9.65
CA GLU A 88 23.67 -15.40 8.96
C GLU A 88 23.10 -14.48 7.87
N PRO A 89 23.42 -13.17 7.87
CA PRO A 89 22.84 -12.19 6.95
C PRO A 89 23.15 -12.48 5.48
N CYS A 90 24.26 -13.17 5.18
CA CYS A 90 24.62 -13.55 3.82
C CYS A 90 23.88 -14.80 3.33
N GLU A 91 23.30 -15.60 4.23
CA GLU A 91 22.52 -16.78 3.87
C GLU A 91 21.04 -16.46 3.71
N ASP A 92 20.44 -15.72 4.68
CA ASP A 92 19.05 -15.31 4.64
C ASP A 92 18.85 -13.97 5.34
N PHE A 93 18.98 -12.89 4.58
CA PHE A 93 18.88 -11.55 5.13
C PHE A 93 17.48 -11.21 5.62
N TYR A 94 16.44 -11.76 5.00
CA TYR A 94 15.08 -11.54 5.44
C TYR A 94 14.85 -12.13 6.84
N HIS A 95 15.20 -13.37 7.07
CA HIS A 95 15.03 -13.98 8.40
C HIS A 95 16.05 -13.44 9.42
N PHE A 96 17.24 -13.01 9.00
CA PHE A 96 18.14 -12.27 9.89
C PHE A 96 17.46 -11.01 10.46
N VAL A 97 16.76 -10.24 9.63
CA VAL A 97 16.11 -8.99 10.09
C VAL A 97 14.71 -9.22 10.68
N CYS A 98 13.90 -10.09 10.09
CA CYS A 98 12.50 -10.27 10.44
C CYS A 98 12.22 -11.51 11.30
N GLY A 99 13.21 -12.39 11.52
CA GLY A 99 12.98 -13.73 12.09
C GLY A 99 12.36 -13.69 13.49
N ALA A 100 12.87 -12.87 14.40
CA ALA A 100 12.29 -12.72 15.72
C ALA A 100 10.91 -12.05 15.67
N TRP A 101 10.73 -11.04 14.80
CA TRP A 101 9.44 -10.39 14.57
C TRP A 101 8.38 -11.39 14.08
N ILE A 102 8.70 -12.21 13.06
CA ILE A 102 7.79 -13.22 12.51
C ILE A 102 7.39 -14.24 13.59
N LYS A 103 8.36 -14.68 14.41
CA LYS A 103 8.13 -15.64 15.49
C LYS A 103 7.22 -15.09 16.58
N ASN A 104 7.38 -13.83 16.96
CA ASN A 104 6.70 -13.20 18.06
C ASN A 104 5.39 -12.52 17.67
N SER A 105 5.23 -12.11 16.40
CA SER A 105 4.03 -11.45 15.91
C SER A 105 2.87 -12.43 15.72
N ARG A 106 1.67 -11.95 15.98
CA ARG A 106 0.41 -12.66 15.71
C ARG A 106 -0.41 -11.86 14.72
N ILE A 107 -1.00 -12.55 13.75
CA ILE A 107 -2.00 -11.95 12.88
C ILE A 107 -3.25 -11.70 13.76
N PRO A 108 -3.78 -10.47 13.81
CA PRO A 108 -5.04 -10.21 14.50
C PRO A 108 -6.19 -11.05 13.92
N ASP A 109 -7.15 -11.43 14.74
CA ASP A 109 -8.27 -12.28 14.33
C ASP A 109 -9.15 -11.65 13.24
N ASP A 110 -9.19 -10.31 13.19
CA ASP A 110 -9.92 -9.50 12.19
C ASP A 110 -9.07 -9.11 10.97
N ALA A 111 -7.81 -9.58 10.88
CA ALA A 111 -6.89 -9.28 9.79
C ALA A 111 -6.43 -10.55 9.05
N ASP A 112 -6.14 -10.43 7.76
CA ASP A 112 -5.56 -11.48 6.93
C ASP A 112 -4.01 -11.47 6.95
N SER A 113 -3.43 -10.38 7.43
CA SER A 113 -1.98 -10.21 7.50
C SER A 113 -1.58 -9.16 8.54
N ILE A 114 -0.33 -9.24 8.98
CA ILE A 114 0.33 -8.18 9.74
C ILE A 114 1.68 -7.87 9.09
N ASN A 115 1.98 -6.59 8.93
CA ASN A 115 3.25 -6.09 8.41
C ASN A 115 3.46 -4.63 8.87
N THR A 116 4.61 -4.06 8.55
CA THR A 116 4.97 -2.68 8.95
C THR A 116 3.96 -1.64 8.42
N PHE A 117 3.50 -1.78 7.17
CA PHE A 117 2.50 -0.88 6.59
C PHE A 117 1.12 -1.01 7.26
N SER A 118 0.67 -2.27 7.52
CA SER A 118 -0.62 -2.48 8.16
C SER A 118 -0.64 -1.97 9.60
N THR A 119 0.47 -2.07 10.32
CA THR A 119 0.61 -1.53 11.69
C THR A 119 0.46 -0.01 11.69
N LEU A 120 1.14 0.69 10.78
CA LEU A 120 1.00 2.14 10.65
C LEU A 120 -0.40 2.54 10.19
N ARG A 121 -1.00 1.78 9.26
CA ARG A 121 -2.38 2.01 8.80
C ARG A 121 -3.38 1.89 9.94
N THR A 122 -3.26 0.86 10.76
CA THR A 122 -4.13 0.69 11.95
C THR A 122 -4.03 1.89 12.90
N GLN A 123 -2.83 2.42 13.12
CA GLN A 123 -2.67 3.63 13.93
C GLN A 123 -3.34 4.86 13.27
N LEU A 124 -3.21 5.00 11.97
CA LEU A 124 -3.87 6.07 11.21
C LEU A 124 -5.39 5.93 11.28
N ASP A 125 -5.93 4.71 11.14
CA ASP A 125 -7.36 4.43 11.22
C ASP A 125 -7.94 4.84 12.59
N TYR A 126 -7.24 4.55 13.69
CA TYR A 126 -7.63 5.05 15.02
C TYR A 126 -7.58 6.57 15.10
N ASN A 127 -6.55 7.20 14.56
CA ASN A 127 -6.46 8.67 14.53
C ASN A 127 -7.62 9.28 13.72
N VAL A 128 -8.01 8.67 12.60
CA VAL A 128 -9.17 9.09 11.80
C VAL A 128 -10.47 8.96 12.59
N VAL A 129 -10.68 7.85 13.29
CA VAL A 129 -11.84 7.69 14.19
C VAL A 129 -11.86 8.78 15.26
N ASP A 130 -10.71 9.05 15.88
CA ASP A 130 -10.60 10.06 16.94
C ASP A 130 -10.98 11.48 16.44
N ILE A 131 -10.52 11.89 15.27
CA ILE A 131 -10.85 13.22 14.73
C ILE A 131 -12.30 13.33 14.26
N LEU A 132 -12.89 12.24 13.75
CA LEU A 132 -14.29 12.22 13.30
C LEU A 132 -15.29 12.18 14.48
N THR A 133 -14.86 11.71 15.64
CA THR A 133 -15.69 11.68 16.87
C THR A 133 -15.62 12.95 17.69
N GLN A 134 -14.66 13.86 17.39
CA GLN A 134 -14.55 15.13 18.10
C GLN A 134 -15.66 16.11 17.67
N PRO A 135 -16.24 16.87 18.62
CA PRO A 135 -17.19 17.91 18.28
C PRO A 135 -16.52 19.00 17.44
N PRO A 136 -17.29 19.77 16.66
CA PRO A 136 -16.78 20.97 15.97
C PRO A 136 -16.08 21.93 16.94
N SER A 137 -15.09 22.69 16.47
CA SER A 137 -14.41 23.70 17.27
C SER A 137 -15.36 24.87 17.53
N ASN A 138 -15.45 25.29 18.78
CA ASN A 138 -16.30 26.44 19.16
C ASN A 138 -15.69 27.80 18.78
N ASP A 139 -14.41 27.87 18.42
CA ASP A 139 -13.68 29.12 18.24
C ASP A 139 -13.64 29.64 16.80
N THR A 140 -13.98 28.83 15.81
CA THR A 140 -14.03 29.20 14.39
C THR A 140 -15.19 28.50 13.69
N ALA A 141 -15.82 29.18 12.73
CA ALA A 141 -16.78 28.51 11.84
C ALA A 141 -16.02 27.45 11.02
N GLU A 142 -16.18 26.18 11.37
CA GLU A 142 -15.58 25.10 10.62
C GLU A 142 -16.22 25.00 9.22
N PRO A 143 -15.44 24.60 8.18
CA PRO A 143 -15.96 24.31 6.86
C PRO A 143 -17.09 23.26 6.89
N THR A 144 -18.14 23.48 6.11
CA THR A 144 -19.29 22.55 5.97
C THR A 144 -18.84 21.14 5.53
N ALA A 145 -17.77 21.05 4.75
CA ALA A 145 -17.19 19.78 4.31
C ALA A 145 -16.77 18.90 5.51
N LEU A 146 -16.21 19.52 6.58
CA LEU A 146 -15.78 18.79 7.78
C LEU A 146 -16.99 18.28 8.58
N ASP A 147 -18.04 19.08 8.70
CA ASP A 147 -19.28 18.68 9.35
C ASP A 147 -19.96 17.52 8.59
N ASN A 148 -20.01 17.60 7.27
CA ASN A 148 -20.54 16.52 6.44
C ASN A 148 -19.75 15.22 6.60
N ALA A 149 -18.42 15.26 6.76
CA ALA A 149 -17.62 14.08 7.06
C ALA A 149 -18.01 13.45 8.41
N ARG A 150 -18.25 14.27 9.46
CA ARG A 150 -18.72 13.79 10.76
C ARG A 150 -20.15 13.24 10.70
N ILE A 151 -21.06 13.89 9.96
CA ILE A 151 -22.42 13.41 9.75
C ILE A 151 -22.41 12.03 9.07
N LEU A 152 -21.61 11.88 8.02
CA LEU A 152 -21.44 10.60 7.31
C LEU A 152 -20.91 9.51 8.25
N TYR A 153 -19.89 9.83 9.07
CA TYR A 153 -19.35 8.91 10.07
C TYR A 153 -20.41 8.52 11.11
N ASN A 154 -21.09 9.48 11.68
CA ASN A 154 -22.11 9.25 12.70
C ASN A 154 -23.29 8.43 12.16
N SER A 155 -23.72 8.65 10.92
CA SER A 155 -24.76 7.84 10.29
C SER A 155 -24.31 6.38 10.11
N CYS A 156 -23.04 6.15 9.77
CA CYS A 156 -22.45 4.82 9.59
C CYS A 156 -22.33 4.03 10.90
N VAL A 157 -21.95 4.67 12.01
CA VAL A 157 -21.78 3.99 13.30
C VAL A 157 -23.06 3.82 14.09
N ASN A 158 -24.14 4.49 13.69
CA ASN A 158 -25.43 4.39 14.36
C ASN A 158 -26.19 3.12 13.90
N GLU A 159 -25.78 1.99 14.47
CA GLU A 159 -26.35 0.67 14.18
C GLU A 159 -27.87 0.63 14.40
N GLN A 160 -28.37 1.30 15.46
CA GLN A 160 -29.80 1.31 15.74
C GLN A 160 -30.60 1.95 14.61
N ASN A 161 -30.15 3.10 14.07
CA ASN A 161 -30.83 3.74 12.95
C ASN A 161 -30.80 2.89 11.69
N ILE A 162 -29.70 2.15 11.44
CA ILE A 162 -29.58 1.23 10.32
C ILE A 162 -30.57 0.05 10.47
N GLU A 163 -30.72 -0.49 11.68
CA GLU A 163 -31.71 -1.56 11.97
C GLU A 163 -33.14 -1.04 11.80
N ASP A 164 -33.43 0.17 12.28
CA ASP A 164 -34.77 0.79 12.17
C ASP A 164 -35.16 1.13 10.72
N GLU A 165 -34.20 1.54 9.88
CA GLU A 165 -34.39 1.77 8.45
C GLU A 165 -34.60 0.46 7.65
N GLY A 166 -34.05 -0.64 8.14
CA GLY A 166 -34.22 -1.96 7.55
C GLY A 166 -33.68 -2.08 6.13
N THR A 167 -34.46 -2.75 5.26
CA THR A 167 -34.09 -3.02 3.85
C THR A 167 -34.92 -2.27 2.84
N ASP A 168 -35.91 -1.50 3.26
CA ASP A 168 -36.95 -0.93 2.39
C ASP A 168 -36.39 -0.07 1.27
N THR A 169 -35.38 0.76 1.58
CA THR A 169 -34.74 1.62 0.57
C THR A 169 -34.07 0.80 -0.53
N ILE A 170 -33.32 -0.25 -0.16
CA ILE A 170 -32.62 -1.11 -1.14
C ILE A 170 -33.61 -1.94 -1.94
N LEU A 171 -34.59 -2.55 -1.29
CA LEU A 171 -35.62 -3.34 -1.98
C LEU A 171 -36.50 -2.46 -2.88
N SER A 172 -36.76 -1.22 -2.50
CA SER A 172 -37.47 -0.25 -3.38
C SER A 172 -36.67 0.01 -4.66
N ILE A 173 -35.34 0.17 -4.57
CA ILE A 173 -34.50 0.32 -5.78
C ILE A 173 -34.57 -0.96 -6.62
N VAL A 174 -34.39 -2.13 -6.00
CA VAL A 174 -34.41 -3.42 -6.71
C VAL A 174 -35.76 -3.61 -7.42
N ASN A 175 -36.87 -3.39 -6.74
CA ASN A 175 -38.19 -3.68 -7.28
C ASN A 175 -38.69 -2.61 -8.26
N ASN A 176 -38.52 -1.32 -7.92
CA ASN A 176 -39.12 -0.23 -8.70
C ASN A 176 -38.19 0.31 -9.80
N GLU A 177 -36.86 0.26 -9.59
CA GLU A 177 -35.94 0.79 -10.58
C GLU A 177 -35.28 -0.31 -11.40
N LEU A 178 -34.83 -1.41 -10.76
CA LEU A 178 -34.04 -2.45 -11.43
C LEU A 178 -34.89 -3.56 -12.03
N GLY A 179 -36.23 -3.59 -11.83
CA GLY A 179 -37.12 -4.59 -12.42
C GLY A 179 -37.24 -5.89 -11.62
N GLY A 180 -36.98 -5.83 -10.32
CA GLY A 180 -37.10 -6.95 -9.40
C GLY A 180 -35.87 -7.86 -9.37
N TRP A 181 -35.88 -8.78 -8.41
CA TRP A 181 -34.86 -9.82 -8.31
C TRP A 181 -35.51 -11.19 -8.40
N PRO A 182 -35.40 -11.93 -9.55
CA PRO A 182 -36.13 -13.18 -9.79
C PRO A 182 -35.94 -14.24 -8.69
N ILE A 183 -34.76 -14.33 -8.07
CA ILE A 183 -34.49 -15.27 -6.98
C ILE A 183 -35.40 -15.04 -5.75
N LEU A 184 -35.85 -13.80 -5.50
CA LEU A 184 -36.78 -13.47 -4.41
C LEU A 184 -38.25 -13.66 -4.80
N GLU A 185 -38.58 -13.52 -6.08
CA GLU A 185 -39.94 -13.57 -6.60
C GLU A 185 -40.35 -14.98 -7.06
N GLY A 186 -39.36 -15.87 -7.26
CA GLY A 186 -39.60 -17.23 -7.73
C GLY A 186 -40.18 -17.25 -9.14
N SER A 187 -41.28 -18.01 -9.34
CA SER A 187 -41.94 -18.14 -10.62
C SER A 187 -42.87 -16.95 -10.99
N SER A 188 -43.09 -16.02 -10.06
CA SER A 188 -43.94 -14.85 -10.30
C SER A 188 -43.23 -13.69 -11.00
N TRP A 189 -41.92 -13.74 -11.12
CA TRP A 189 -41.15 -12.71 -11.81
C TRP A 189 -41.54 -12.64 -13.31
N ASP A 190 -41.87 -11.44 -13.77
CA ASP A 190 -42.32 -11.21 -15.17
C ASP A 190 -41.12 -10.81 -16.05
N ASN A 191 -40.74 -11.68 -16.97
CA ASN A 191 -39.64 -11.46 -17.91
C ASN A 191 -39.99 -10.48 -19.07
N SER A 192 -41.25 -10.12 -19.23
CA SER A 192 -41.68 -9.26 -20.35
C SER A 192 -41.17 -7.82 -20.22
N THR A 193 -40.79 -7.41 -18.99
CA THR A 193 -40.27 -6.07 -18.69
C THR A 193 -38.75 -6.00 -18.73
N PHE A 194 -38.07 -7.13 -18.93
CA PHE A 194 -36.59 -7.17 -18.91
C PHE A 194 -35.97 -6.44 -20.11
N ASN A 195 -35.11 -5.50 -19.83
CA ASN A 195 -34.29 -4.81 -20.81
C ASN A 195 -32.84 -4.68 -20.26
N LEU A 196 -31.92 -5.40 -20.87
CA LEU A 196 -30.50 -5.43 -20.43
C LEU A 196 -29.86 -4.05 -20.50
N PHE A 197 -30.13 -3.29 -21.58
CA PHE A 197 -29.55 -1.97 -21.79
C PHE A 197 -29.99 -1.01 -20.67
N ASP A 198 -31.26 -0.94 -20.38
CA ASP A 198 -31.84 -0.07 -19.34
C ASP A 198 -31.32 -0.47 -17.95
N LEU A 199 -31.22 -1.77 -17.67
CA LEU A 199 -30.75 -2.27 -16.39
C LEU A 199 -29.30 -1.87 -16.14
N LEU A 200 -28.41 -2.08 -17.11
CA LEU A 200 -27.00 -1.69 -16.99
C LEU A 200 -26.85 -0.17 -16.87
N LEU A 201 -27.64 0.60 -17.62
CA LEU A 201 -27.64 2.07 -17.56
C LEU A 201 -28.09 2.60 -16.18
N LYS A 202 -29.13 1.99 -15.59
CA LYS A 202 -29.59 2.34 -14.23
C LYS A 202 -28.52 2.03 -13.18
N LEU A 203 -27.87 0.87 -13.29
CA LEU A 203 -26.81 0.47 -12.37
C LEU A 203 -25.58 1.36 -12.48
N ARG A 204 -25.27 1.87 -13.66
CA ARG A 204 -24.18 2.83 -13.83
C ARG A 204 -24.38 4.12 -13.03
N LYS A 205 -25.63 4.55 -12.83
CA LYS A 205 -25.97 5.68 -11.94
C LYS A 205 -25.61 5.41 -10.47
N TYR A 206 -25.60 4.15 -10.09
CA TYR A 206 -25.14 3.69 -8.75
C TYR A 206 -23.67 3.31 -8.73
N ASN A 207 -22.89 3.78 -9.68
CA ASN A 207 -21.45 3.47 -9.79
C ASN A 207 -21.16 1.96 -9.81
N ASN A 208 -22.05 1.19 -10.43
CA ASN A 208 -21.89 -0.24 -10.61
C ASN A 208 -21.68 -0.56 -12.09
N ASP A 209 -20.47 -0.98 -12.40
CA ASP A 209 -20.14 -1.62 -13.67
C ASP A 209 -20.29 -3.13 -13.52
N ILE A 210 -21.18 -3.72 -14.30
CA ILE A 210 -21.42 -5.15 -14.27
C ILE A 210 -21.33 -5.67 -15.70
N ILE A 211 -20.56 -6.72 -15.91
CA ILE A 211 -20.25 -7.33 -17.21
C ILE A 211 -19.32 -6.42 -18.05
N PHE A 212 -19.71 -5.19 -18.32
CA PHE A 212 -18.92 -4.22 -19.10
C PHE A 212 -18.55 -3.03 -18.22
N GLY A 213 -17.27 -2.67 -18.24
CA GLY A 213 -16.76 -1.47 -17.59
C GLY A 213 -16.70 -0.30 -18.57
N ILE A 214 -17.21 0.86 -18.17
CA ILE A 214 -17.07 2.11 -18.92
C ILE A 214 -16.61 3.23 -18.00
N GLY A 215 -15.80 4.16 -18.51
CA GLY A 215 -15.31 5.26 -17.70
C GLY A 215 -14.54 6.29 -18.50
N THR A 216 -13.91 7.22 -17.79
CA THR A 216 -13.08 8.30 -18.33
C THR A 216 -11.66 8.16 -17.82
N SER A 217 -10.68 8.20 -18.70
CA SER A 217 -9.25 8.11 -18.37
C SER A 217 -8.45 9.20 -19.05
N VAL A 218 -7.24 9.48 -18.55
CA VAL A 218 -6.30 10.35 -19.29
C VAL A 218 -5.89 9.66 -20.58
N ASP A 219 -5.98 10.38 -21.69
CA ASP A 219 -5.56 9.87 -23.01
C ASP A 219 -4.06 9.58 -23.00
N GLU A 220 -3.67 8.32 -23.16
CA GLU A 220 -2.27 7.91 -23.18
C GLU A 220 -1.46 8.52 -24.34
N LYS A 221 -2.11 9.02 -25.42
CA LYS A 221 -1.46 9.68 -26.55
C LYS A 221 -1.39 11.19 -26.42
N ASN A 222 -2.29 11.74 -25.59
CA ASN A 222 -2.34 13.18 -25.29
C ASN A 222 -2.69 13.41 -23.82
N SER A 223 -1.70 13.41 -22.96
CA SER A 223 -1.83 13.51 -21.50
C SER A 223 -2.52 14.79 -20.99
N GLN A 224 -2.88 15.73 -21.87
CA GLN A 224 -3.63 16.94 -21.52
C GLN A 224 -5.14 16.78 -21.66
N GLN A 225 -5.60 15.65 -22.19
CA GLN A 225 -7.01 15.37 -22.46
C GLN A 225 -7.44 14.06 -21.81
N TYR A 226 -8.75 13.90 -21.68
CA TYR A 226 -9.36 12.65 -21.29
C TYR A 226 -9.98 11.97 -22.50
N ASP A 227 -9.99 10.64 -22.52
CA ASP A 227 -10.76 9.83 -23.45
C ASP A 227 -11.72 8.88 -22.72
N LEU A 228 -12.63 8.29 -23.51
CA LEU A 228 -13.54 7.25 -23.03
C LEU A 228 -12.79 5.91 -22.96
N VAL A 229 -13.09 5.12 -21.96
CA VAL A 229 -12.57 3.76 -21.84
C VAL A 229 -13.71 2.76 -21.75
N ILE A 230 -13.53 1.59 -22.38
CA ILE A 230 -14.41 0.44 -22.28
C ILE A 230 -13.58 -0.82 -22.17
N GLY A 231 -14.00 -1.75 -21.32
CA GLY A 231 -13.28 -3.01 -21.09
C GLY A 231 -14.07 -3.99 -20.24
N GLN A 232 -13.38 -4.99 -19.72
CA GLN A 232 -13.99 -5.96 -18.80
C GLN A 232 -14.30 -5.32 -17.45
N SER A 233 -15.42 -5.73 -16.85
CA SER A 233 -15.74 -5.43 -15.45
C SER A 233 -15.33 -6.57 -14.53
N ASP A 234 -15.29 -6.33 -13.22
CA ASP A 234 -14.92 -7.35 -12.23
C ASP A 234 -15.95 -8.48 -12.15
N ILE A 235 -15.47 -9.68 -11.80
CA ILE A 235 -16.26 -10.86 -11.46
C ILE A 235 -16.31 -11.04 -9.93
N GLY A 236 -17.31 -11.76 -9.42
CA GLY A 236 -17.63 -11.81 -7.99
C GLY A 236 -16.48 -12.25 -7.07
N LEU A 237 -15.65 -13.21 -7.51
CA LEU A 237 -14.46 -13.66 -6.79
C LEU A 237 -13.17 -12.94 -7.20
N GLY A 238 -13.26 -11.93 -8.06
CA GLY A 238 -12.16 -11.06 -8.48
C GLY A 238 -11.14 -11.69 -9.44
N GLN A 239 -10.94 -13.02 -9.40
CA GLN A 239 -9.96 -13.72 -10.22
C GLN A 239 -10.54 -14.98 -10.83
N ARG A 240 -10.31 -15.20 -12.15
CA ARG A 240 -10.84 -16.38 -12.88
C ARG A 240 -10.35 -17.71 -12.33
N GLN A 241 -9.16 -17.74 -11.71
CA GLN A 241 -8.57 -18.95 -11.16
C GLN A 241 -9.44 -19.57 -10.05
N TYR A 242 -10.19 -18.76 -9.30
CA TYR A 242 -11.12 -19.27 -8.28
C TYR A 242 -12.27 -20.09 -8.85
N TYR A 243 -12.64 -19.89 -10.13
CA TYR A 243 -13.72 -20.64 -10.79
C TYR A 243 -13.26 -21.94 -11.42
N SER A 244 -11.95 -22.23 -11.47
CA SER A 244 -11.40 -23.40 -12.16
C SER A 244 -11.88 -24.72 -11.54
N ASN A 245 -11.88 -24.79 -10.21
CA ASN A 245 -12.25 -25.99 -9.46
C ASN A 245 -13.18 -25.65 -8.30
N GLU A 246 -13.95 -26.65 -7.85
CA GLU A 246 -14.71 -26.56 -6.61
C GLU A 246 -13.75 -26.38 -5.42
N SER A 247 -14.06 -25.44 -4.54
CA SER A 247 -13.23 -25.10 -3.39
C SER A 247 -14.10 -24.59 -2.23
N LYS A 248 -13.53 -24.48 -1.04
CA LYS A 248 -14.22 -23.85 0.10
C LYS A 248 -14.71 -22.43 -0.23
N ILE A 249 -13.95 -21.70 -1.05
CA ILE A 249 -14.28 -20.33 -1.48
C ILE A 249 -15.50 -20.34 -2.40
N THR A 250 -15.57 -21.23 -3.39
CA THR A 250 -16.71 -21.31 -4.32
C THR A 250 -17.98 -21.81 -3.64
N VAL A 251 -17.86 -22.71 -2.67
CA VAL A 251 -18.97 -23.13 -1.81
C VAL A 251 -19.49 -21.96 -0.99
N ALA A 252 -18.60 -21.28 -0.25
CA ALA A 252 -18.96 -20.13 0.60
C ALA A 252 -19.55 -18.97 -0.21
N TYR A 253 -19.10 -18.75 -1.44
CA TYR A 253 -19.67 -17.74 -2.33
C TYR A 253 -21.12 -18.05 -2.72
N ARG A 254 -21.43 -19.31 -3.06
CA ARG A 254 -22.80 -19.74 -3.35
C ARG A 254 -23.68 -19.72 -2.08
N GLU A 255 -23.12 -20.04 -0.92
CA GLU A 255 -23.80 -19.90 0.36
C GLU A 255 -24.15 -18.43 0.64
N PHE A 256 -23.23 -17.50 0.37
CA PHE A 256 -23.49 -16.07 0.51
C PHE A 256 -24.69 -15.62 -0.33
N ILE A 257 -24.79 -16.03 -1.62
CA ILE A 257 -25.93 -15.70 -2.47
C ILE A 257 -27.23 -16.30 -1.88
N ARG A 258 -27.17 -17.57 -1.51
CA ARG A 258 -28.30 -18.35 -0.98
C ARG A 258 -28.85 -17.75 0.31
N ASP A 259 -27.97 -17.51 1.26
CA ASP A 259 -28.35 -17.04 2.59
C ASP A 259 -28.90 -15.62 2.53
N LEU A 260 -28.32 -14.75 1.70
CA LEU A 260 -28.85 -13.41 1.46
C LEU A 260 -30.26 -13.47 0.85
N ALA A 261 -30.48 -14.30 -0.16
CA ALA A 261 -31.79 -14.44 -0.80
C ALA A 261 -32.84 -14.99 0.19
N LYS A 262 -32.49 -15.99 1.01
CA LYS A 262 -33.38 -16.56 2.02
C LYS A 262 -33.70 -15.58 3.16
N GLU A 263 -32.76 -14.72 3.53
CA GLU A 263 -32.99 -13.69 4.57
C GLU A 263 -33.85 -12.52 4.04
N LEU A 264 -33.89 -12.30 2.73
CA LEU A 264 -34.67 -11.23 2.10
C LEU A 264 -36.09 -11.66 1.67
N SER A 265 -36.38 -12.95 1.54
CA SER A 265 -37.67 -13.46 1.04
C SER A 265 -38.02 -14.80 1.65
N ASP A 266 -39.30 -14.98 1.99
CA ASP A 266 -39.88 -16.27 2.41
C ASP A 266 -40.06 -17.23 1.23
N ASN A 267 -40.02 -16.74 -0.02
CA ASN A 267 -40.13 -17.56 -1.21
C ASN A 267 -38.79 -18.21 -1.60
N THR A 268 -38.55 -19.41 -1.07
CA THR A 268 -37.29 -20.14 -1.25
C THR A 268 -37.35 -21.22 -2.34
N SER A 269 -38.47 -21.33 -3.08
CA SER A 269 -38.75 -22.47 -3.97
C SER A 269 -37.75 -22.63 -5.13
N MET A 270 -37.15 -21.53 -5.62
CA MET A 270 -36.19 -21.53 -6.72
C MET A 270 -34.76 -21.13 -6.32
N VAL A 271 -34.53 -20.76 -5.06
CA VAL A 271 -33.26 -20.19 -4.60
C VAL A 271 -32.05 -21.06 -4.96
N ASP A 272 -32.09 -22.37 -4.68
CA ASP A 272 -30.96 -23.25 -4.93
C ASP A 272 -30.67 -23.43 -6.43
N THR A 273 -31.69 -23.44 -7.28
CA THR A 273 -31.54 -23.46 -8.74
C THR A 273 -30.91 -22.18 -9.24
N ASP A 274 -31.51 -21.03 -8.88
CA ASP A 274 -31.03 -19.70 -9.32
C ASP A 274 -29.59 -19.43 -8.84
N VAL A 275 -29.20 -19.85 -7.62
CA VAL A 275 -27.83 -19.73 -7.11
C VAL A 275 -26.83 -20.51 -7.97
N ASN A 276 -27.17 -21.74 -8.33
CA ASN A 276 -26.31 -22.58 -9.17
C ASN A 276 -26.18 -22.00 -10.58
N ASP A 277 -27.29 -21.48 -11.13
CA ASP A 277 -27.31 -20.86 -12.45
C ASP A 277 -26.49 -19.56 -12.46
N ILE A 278 -26.61 -18.69 -11.44
CA ILE A 278 -25.80 -17.47 -11.26
C ILE A 278 -24.31 -17.82 -11.25
N PHE A 279 -23.93 -18.81 -10.44
CA PHE A 279 -22.54 -19.22 -10.33
C PHE A 279 -22.00 -19.83 -11.62
N ALA A 280 -22.79 -20.67 -12.30
CA ALA A 280 -22.43 -21.28 -13.58
C ALA A 280 -22.25 -20.22 -14.67
N PHE A 281 -23.11 -19.23 -14.73
CA PHE A 281 -23.02 -18.10 -15.66
C PHE A 281 -21.77 -17.25 -15.40
N GLU A 282 -21.51 -16.89 -14.14
CA GLU A 282 -20.30 -16.15 -13.79
C GLU A 282 -19.02 -16.92 -14.08
N LYS A 283 -19.03 -18.24 -13.85
CA LYS A 283 -17.93 -19.13 -14.21
C LYS A 283 -17.68 -19.14 -15.72
N GLU A 284 -18.74 -19.06 -16.55
CA GLU A 284 -18.59 -18.96 -17.99
C GLU A 284 -17.96 -17.64 -18.43
N ILE A 285 -18.42 -16.51 -17.87
CA ILE A 285 -17.80 -15.19 -18.08
C ILE A 285 -16.32 -15.21 -17.64
N ALA A 286 -16.03 -15.83 -16.49
CA ALA A 286 -14.68 -15.90 -15.93
C ALA A 286 -13.66 -16.59 -16.85
N LYS A 287 -14.07 -17.49 -17.73
CA LYS A 287 -13.16 -18.11 -18.72
C LYS A 287 -12.54 -17.09 -19.67
N HIS A 288 -13.25 -16.03 -19.96
CA HIS A 288 -12.83 -14.96 -20.88
C HIS A 288 -12.20 -13.77 -20.16
N TYR A 289 -12.26 -13.76 -18.82
CA TYR A 289 -11.70 -12.68 -17.99
C TYR A 289 -10.16 -12.69 -18.06
N TRP A 290 -9.58 -11.56 -18.46
CA TRP A 290 -8.14 -11.41 -18.53
C TRP A 290 -7.54 -11.24 -17.13
N THR A 291 -6.52 -12.00 -16.82
CA THR A 291 -5.76 -11.86 -15.57
C THR A 291 -4.89 -10.61 -15.59
N THR A 292 -4.42 -10.19 -14.41
CA THR A 292 -3.45 -9.11 -14.28
C THR A 292 -2.18 -9.36 -15.11
N GLU A 293 -1.70 -10.62 -15.15
CA GLU A 293 -0.55 -11.03 -15.96
C GLU A 293 -0.81 -10.84 -17.46
N GLU A 294 -1.97 -11.30 -17.97
CA GLU A 294 -2.32 -11.19 -19.39
C GLU A 294 -2.43 -9.74 -19.84
N ARG A 295 -3.03 -8.87 -19.01
CA ARG A 295 -3.13 -7.45 -19.29
C ARG A 295 -1.76 -6.75 -19.33
N ARG A 296 -0.86 -7.08 -18.42
CA ARG A 296 0.50 -6.55 -18.39
C ARG A 296 1.38 -7.13 -19.52
N GLY A 297 1.17 -8.38 -19.88
CA GLY A 297 1.91 -9.07 -20.94
C GLY A 297 1.55 -8.63 -22.37
N ARG A 298 0.39 -7.98 -22.55
CA ARG A 298 -0.13 -7.56 -23.86
C ARG A 298 -0.37 -6.05 -23.93
N PRO A 299 0.65 -5.20 -23.78
CA PRO A 299 0.48 -3.74 -23.72
C PRO A 299 -0.09 -3.12 -25.01
N ASN A 300 -0.10 -3.85 -26.13
CA ASN A 300 -0.66 -3.42 -27.41
C ASN A 300 -2.06 -3.98 -27.68
N ALA A 301 -2.68 -4.66 -26.72
CA ALA A 301 -4.04 -5.20 -26.86
C ALA A 301 -5.14 -4.12 -26.75
N THR A 302 -4.77 -2.89 -26.42
CA THR A 302 -5.67 -1.74 -26.38
C THR A 302 -5.89 -1.20 -27.79
N ILE A 303 -7.16 -1.05 -28.19
CA ILE A 303 -7.54 -0.52 -29.50
C ILE A 303 -8.16 0.87 -29.31
N ARG A 304 -7.67 1.82 -30.07
CA ARG A 304 -8.20 3.19 -30.11
C ARG A 304 -9.14 3.34 -31.30
N THR A 305 -10.36 3.76 -31.02
CA THR A 305 -11.43 3.99 -32.00
C THR A 305 -12.24 5.24 -31.64
N THR A 306 -13.41 5.41 -32.25
CA THR A 306 -14.33 6.50 -31.91
C THR A 306 -15.71 5.93 -31.55
N VAL A 307 -16.54 6.75 -30.87
CA VAL A 307 -17.90 6.36 -30.50
C VAL A 307 -18.71 5.93 -31.73
N GLY A 308 -18.59 6.64 -32.85
CA GLY A 308 -19.27 6.30 -34.09
C GLY A 308 -18.80 5.00 -34.74
N SER A 309 -17.55 4.57 -34.47
CA SER A 309 -16.95 3.35 -35.08
C SER A 309 -16.98 2.12 -34.14
N LEU A 310 -17.55 2.23 -32.94
CA LEU A 310 -17.59 1.12 -31.98
C LEU A 310 -18.36 -0.10 -32.50
N THR A 311 -19.49 0.13 -33.17
CA THR A 311 -20.35 -0.94 -33.73
C THR A 311 -19.61 -1.78 -34.79
N ASP A 312 -18.73 -1.16 -35.57
CA ASP A 312 -17.93 -1.87 -36.58
C ASP A 312 -16.82 -2.73 -35.91
N LEU A 313 -16.30 -2.27 -34.76
CA LEU A 313 -15.24 -2.95 -34.01
C LEU A 313 -15.80 -4.10 -33.14
N LEU A 314 -16.91 -3.85 -32.46
CA LEU A 314 -17.53 -4.78 -31.50
C LEU A 314 -18.60 -5.61 -32.22
N LYS A 315 -18.32 -6.89 -32.46
CA LYS A 315 -19.22 -7.83 -33.13
C LYS A 315 -20.27 -8.36 -32.13
N THR A 316 -21.22 -7.52 -31.74
CA THR A 316 -22.21 -7.80 -30.70
C THR A 316 -23.57 -7.18 -31.05
N SER A 317 -24.65 -7.75 -30.51
CA SER A 317 -26.01 -7.19 -30.57
C SER A 317 -26.17 -5.98 -29.61
N PHE A 318 -25.29 -5.85 -28.58
CA PHE A 318 -25.35 -4.75 -27.62
C PHE A 318 -24.79 -3.46 -28.23
N ASP A 319 -25.62 -2.41 -28.29
CA ASP A 319 -25.24 -1.12 -28.84
C ASP A 319 -24.42 -0.30 -27.84
N PHE A 320 -23.10 -0.51 -27.85
CA PHE A 320 -22.17 0.22 -27.00
C PHE A 320 -22.11 1.71 -27.30
N SER A 321 -22.33 2.14 -28.54
CA SER A 321 -22.33 3.56 -28.89
C SER A 321 -23.50 4.29 -28.22
N THR A 322 -24.70 3.74 -28.31
CA THR A 322 -25.90 4.29 -27.63
C THR A 322 -25.74 4.18 -26.11
N TYR A 323 -25.14 3.09 -25.60
CA TYR A 323 -24.92 2.91 -24.17
C TYR A 323 -24.01 4.00 -23.59
N LEU A 324 -22.87 4.27 -24.22
CA LEU A 324 -21.95 5.34 -23.81
C LEU A 324 -22.62 6.70 -23.85
N ARG A 325 -23.32 7.03 -24.96
CA ARG A 325 -24.06 8.30 -25.09
C ARG A 325 -25.08 8.50 -23.97
N SER A 326 -25.84 7.47 -23.67
CA SER A 326 -26.87 7.51 -22.63
C SER A 326 -26.27 7.65 -21.22
N ALA A 327 -25.19 6.94 -20.93
CA ALA A 327 -24.51 6.99 -19.65
C ALA A 327 -23.88 8.38 -19.38
N TYR A 328 -23.22 8.96 -20.38
CA TYR A 328 -22.61 10.29 -20.26
C TYR A 328 -23.65 11.42 -20.27
N ALA A 329 -24.71 11.30 -21.05
CA ALA A 329 -25.80 12.27 -21.07
C ALA A 329 -26.48 12.46 -19.69
N TRP A 330 -26.58 11.39 -18.89
CA TRP A 330 -27.05 11.47 -17.51
C TRP A 330 -26.20 12.41 -16.63
N SER A 331 -24.91 12.51 -16.89
CA SER A 331 -24.00 13.42 -16.18
C SER A 331 -23.97 14.83 -16.77
N GLY A 332 -24.72 15.09 -17.85
CA GLY A 332 -24.74 16.35 -18.59
C GLY A 332 -23.63 16.46 -19.64
N VAL A 333 -23.01 15.35 -20.03
CA VAL A 333 -21.95 15.30 -21.07
C VAL A 333 -22.53 14.71 -22.34
N THR A 334 -22.47 15.47 -23.43
CA THR A 334 -22.85 14.98 -24.78
C THR A 334 -21.66 14.37 -25.48
N LEU A 335 -21.83 13.19 -26.09
CA LEU A 335 -20.82 12.51 -26.89
C LEU A 335 -21.13 12.63 -28.38
N ASP A 336 -20.09 12.97 -29.16
CA ASP A 336 -20.10 13.01 -30.62
C ASP A 336 -19.53 11.73 -31.21
N ASP A 337 -19.79 11.47 -32.51
CA ASP A 337 -19.22 10.31 -33.23
C ASP A 337 -17.70 10.30 -33.26
N SER A 338 -17.07 11.49 -33.19
CA SER A 338 -15.63 11.68 -33.21
C SER A 338 -14.95 11.52 -31.84
N ASP A 339 -15.72 11.41 -30.75
CA ASP A 339 -15.13 11.21 -29.42
C ASP A 339 -14.33 9.91 -29.39
N VAL A 340 -13.12 10.02 -28.87
CA VAL A 340 -12.18 8.90 -28.83
C VAL A 340 -12.58 7.91 -27.74
N VAL A 341 -12.53 6.64 -28.09
CA VAL A 341 -12.74 5.51 -27.18
C VAL A 341 -11.54 4.58 -27.20
N THR A 342 -10.99 4.33 -26.06
CA THR A 342 -9.96 3.32 -25.85
C THR A 342 -10.62 2.01 -25.39
N VAL A 343 -10.55 0.99 -26.24
CA VAL A 343 -11.12 -0.33 -26.01
C VAL A 343 -10.05 -1.26 -25.43
N HIS A 344 -10.29 -1.71 -24.21
CA HIS A 344 -9.48 -2.73 -23.55
C HIS A 344 -10.14 -4.11 -23.73
N GLU A 345 -9.35 -5.17 -23.66
CA GLU A 345 -9.81 -6.58 -23.67
C GLU A 345 -10.91 -6.87 -24.72
N LEU A 346 -10.68 -6.50 -25.97
CA LEU A 346 -11.65 -6.68 -27.07
C LEU A 346 -12.18 -8.12 -27.15
N GLU A 347 -11.30 -9.11 -26.92
CA GLU A 347 -11.70 -10.55 -26.93
C GLU A 347 -12.74 -10.85 -25.84
N TYR A 348 -12.57 -10.27 -24.64
CA TYR A 348 -13.54 -10.40 -23.56
C TYR A 348 -14.90 -9.80 -23.98
N LEU A 349 -14.89 -8.56 -24.48
CA LEU A 349 -16.12 -7.87 -24.88
C LEU A 349 -16.91 -8.67 -25.90
N ASN A 350 -16.26 -9.19 -26.94
CA ASN A 350 -16.92 -9.97 -27.99
C ASN A 350 -17.44 -11.33 -27.49
N ASN A 351 -16.63 -12.07 -26.71
CA ASN A 351 -17.00 -13.40 -26.24
C ASN A 351 -18.11 -13.33 -25.20
N VAL A 352 -18.03 -12.38 -24.27
CA VAL A 352 -19.04 -12.23 -23.22
C VAL A 352 -20.36 -11.69 -23.80
N SER A 353 -20.32 -10.80 -24.80
CA SER A 353 -21.52 -10.38 -25.51
C SER A 353 -22.24 -11.58 -26.16
N SER A 354 -21.49 -12.48 -26.80
CA SER A 354 -22.07 -13.71 -27.39
C SER A 354 -22.71 -14.63 -26.35
N ILE A 355 -22.12 -14.74 -25.14
CA ILE A 355 -22.71 -15.49 -24.03
C ILE A 355 -24.04 -14.84 -23.58
N ILE A 356 -24.04 -13.51 -23.45
CA ILE A 356 -25.23 -12.75 -23.06
C ILE A 356 -26.37 -12.94 -24.03
N ASP A 357 -26.11 -12.89 -25.35
CA ASP A 357 -27.11 -13.06 -26.40
C ASP A 357 -27.82 -14.45 -26.33
N GLN A 358 -27.17 -15.45 -25.73
CA GLN A 358 -27.69 -16.81 -25.57
C GLN A 358 -28.29 -17.08 -24.18
N THR A 359 -28.21 -16.10 -23.27
CA THR A 359 -28.60 -16.25 -21.86
C THR A 359 -30.03 -15.76 -21.65
N SER A 360 -30.81 -16.51 -20.85
CA SER A 360 -32.21 -16.12 -20.55
C SER A 360 -32.28 -14.81 -19.75
N ALA A 361 -33.36 -14.06 -19.97
CA ALA A 361 -33.64 -12.82 -19.23
C ALA A 361 -33.61 -13.02 -17.70
N ARG A 362 -34.18 -14.14 -17.21
CA ARG A 362 -34.19 -14.46 -15.78
C ARG A 362 -32.76 -14.60 -15.22
N LEU A 363 -31.89 -15.30 -15.91
CA LEU A 363 -30.53 -15.52 -15.44
C LEU A 363 -29.71 -14.24 -15.48
N LEU A 364 -29.83 -13.43 -16.54
CA LEU A 364 -29.19 -12.13 -16.64
C LEU A 364 -29.65 -11.19 -15.51
N GLN A 365 -30.95 -11.10 -15.28
CA GLN A 365 -31.51 -10.28 -14.20
C GLN A 365 -31.01 -10.74 -12.84
N ASN A 366 -31.05 -12.06 -12.57
CA ASN A 366 -30.56 -12.65 -11.32
C ASN A 366 -29.08 -12.31 -11.07
N TYR A 367 -28.24 -12.52 -12.07
CA TYR A 367 -26.80 -12.24 -11.95
C TYR A 367 -26.51 -10.75 -11.74
N ILE A 368 -27.11 -9.91 -12.53
CA ILE A 368 -26.85 -8.45 -12.50
C ILE A 368 -27.32 -7.84 -11.17
N VAL A 369 -28.51 -8.22 -10.70
CA VAL A 369 -29.02 -7.73 -9.39
C VAL A 369 -28.22 -8.33 -8.25
N TRP A 370 -27.80 -9.61 -8.34
CA TRP A 370 -26.85 -10.18 -7.36
C TRP A 370 -25.58 -9.33 -7.22
N ARG A 371 -24.97 -8.93 -8.32
CA ARG A 371 -23.74 -8.13 -8.28
C ARG A 371 -23.97 -6.75 -7.67
N PHE A 372 -25.12 -6.15 -7.87
CA PHE A 372 -25.53 -4.92 -7.16
C PHE A 372 -25.69 -5.18 -5.65
N MET A 373 -26.43 -6.21 -5.28
CA MET A 373 -26.68 -6.57 -3.88
C MET A 373 -25.39 -6.91 -3.12
N MET A 374 -24.48 -7.62 -3.75
CA MET A 374 -23.17 -7.97 -3.18
C MET A 374 -22.42 -6.73 -2.62
N HIS A 375 -22.56 -5.57 -3.27
CA HIS A 375 -21.99 -4.31 -2.81
C HIS A 375 -22.87 -3.56 -1.80
N ARG A 376 -24.19 -3.78 -1.83
CA ARG A 376 -25.11 -3.08 -0.94
C ARG A 376 -25.25 -3.72 0.45
N VAL A 377 -24.94 -5.01 0.57
CA VAL A 377 -25.01 -5.73 1.85
C VAL A 377 -24.24 -5.03 2.96
N ASP A 378 -23.10 -4.41 2.68
CA ASP A 378 -22.29 -3.66 3.67
C ASP A 378 -23.03 -2.45 4.27
N ASN A 379 -24.09 -2.00 3.61
CA ASN A 379 -24.87 -0.83 4.00
C ASN A 379 -26.22 -1.21 4.66
N MET A 380 -26.50 -2.50 4.80
CA MET A 380 -27.74 -3.07 5.34
C MET A 380 -27.61 -3.35 6.85
N PRO A 381 -28.74 -3.72 7.54
CA PRO A 381 -28.72 -4.18 8.93
C PRO A 381 -27.74 -5.30 9.22
N LYS A 382 -27.32 -5.43 10.48
CA LYS A 382 -26.23 -6.35 10.88
C LYS A 382 -26.47 -7.80 10.46
N ARG A 383 -27.72 -8.30 10.53
CA ARG A 383 -28.04 -9.66 10.13
C ARG A 383 -27.65 -10.00 8.68
N PHE A 384 -27.80 -9.03 7.74
CA PHE A 384 -27.36 -9.21 6.35
C PHE A 384 -25.86 -9.07 6.19
N ARG A 385 -25.23 -8.11 6.87
CA ARG A 385 -23.77 -7.95 6.86
C ARG A 385 -23.07 -9.19 7.36
N SER A 386 -23.60 -9.85 8.43
CA SER A 386 -23.02 -11.08 8.97
C SER A 386 -23.01 -12.24 7.96
N ILE A 387 -23.96 -12.29 7.03
CA ILE A 387 -23.93 -13.27 5.93
C ILE A 387 -22.69 -13.04 5.04
N LYS A 388 -22.40 -11.79 4.69
CA LYS A 388 -21.19 -11.43 3.93
C LYS A 388 -19.91 -11.66 4.74
N GLU A 389 -19.91 -11.32 6.02
CA GLU A 389 -18.79 -11.51 6.94
C GLU A 389 -18.40 -13.00 7.02
N ASN A 390 -19.36 -13.93 7.08
CA ASN A 390 -19.12 -15.39 7.04
C ASN A 390 -18.38 -15.80 5.74
N PHE A 391 -18.79 -15.27 4.59
CA PHE A 391 -18.06 -15.49 3.33
C PHE A 391 -16.64 -14.92 3.41
N GLN A 392 -16.48 -13.68 3.91
CA GLN A 392 -15.19 -13.02 4.02
C GLN A 392 -14.21 -13.76 4.94
N HIS A 393 -14.69 -14.36 6.03
CA HIS A 393 -13.85 -15.17 6.91
C HIS A 393 -13.21 -16.35 6.16
N ILE A 394 -13.96 -17.00 5.28
CA ILE A 394 -13.43 -18.12 4.46
C ILE A 394 -12.50 -17.58 3.35
N PHE A 395 -12.90 -16.50 2.70
CA PHE A 395 -12.15 -15.92 1.58
C PHE A 395 -10.80 -15.32 2.00
N ARG A 396 -10.76 -14.63 3.15
CA ARG A 396 -9.56 -13.97 3.69
C ARG A 396 -8.80 -14.79 4.72
N GLY A 397 -9.43 -15.80 5.31
CA GLY A 397 -8.85 -16.61 6.40
C GLY A 397 -8.84 -15.86 7.74
N THR A 398 -9.81 -14.98 7.98
CA THR A 398 -10.01 -14.26 9.26
C THR A 398 -10.96 -15.04 10.15
N THR A 399 -11.02 -14.69 11.47
CA THR A 399 -11.87 -15.36 12.46
C THR A 399 -12.77 -14.41 13.24
N SER A 400 -12.62 -13.11 13.02
CA SER A 400 -13.49 -12.08 13.58
C SER A 400 -13.68 -10.91 12.62
N ASP A 401 -14.66 -10.05 12.93
CA ASP A 401 -14.98 -8.88 12.11
C ASP A 401 -14.18 -7.66 12.56
N VAL A 402 -13.89 -6.79 11.61
CA VAL A 402 -13.30 -5.47 11.90
C VAL A 402 -14.31 -4.61 12.65
N SER A 403 -13.85 -3.85 13.63
CA SER A 403 -14.70 -2.92 14.40
C SER A 403 -15.46 -1.96 13.47
N ARG A 404 -16.79 -1.82 13.71
CA ARG A 404 -17.66 -0.91 12.94
C ARG A 404 -17.11 0.52 12.90
N LYS A 405 -16.54 1.02 14.00
CA LYS A 405 -15.93 2.35 14.07
C LYS A 405 -14.80 2.52 13.04
N ILE A 406 -13.95 1.50 12.91
CA ILE A 406 -12.85 1.49 11.95
C ILE A 406 -13.38 1.39 10.52
N ILE A 407 -14.36 0.50 10.27
CA ILE A 407 -15.02 0.40 8.95
C ILE A 407 -15.58 1.76 8.53
N CYS A 408 -16.31 2.44 9.44
CA CYS A 408 -16.91 3.74 9.17
C CYS A 408 -15.86 4.85 9.01
N GLY A 409 -14.78 4.85 9.81
CA GLY A 409 -13.67 5.77 9.65
C GLY A 409 -13.00 5.64 8.28
N ASN A 410 -12.72 4.41 7.86
CA ASN A 410 -12.15 4.11 6.55
C ASN A 410 -13.09 4.45 5.40
N PHE A 411 -14.40 4.21 5.58
CA PHE A 411 -15.41 4.59 4.60
C PHE A 411 -15.43 6.12 4.38
N VAL A 412 -15.43 6.91 5.45
CA VAL A 412 -15.41 8.38 5.35
C VAL A 412 -14.08 8.86 4.78
N ASN A 413 -12.96 8.33 5.24
CA ASN A 413 -11.63 8.68 4.72
C ASN A 413 -11.49 8.38 3.22
N GLY A 414 -12.00 7.25 2.76
CA GLY A 414 -11.99 6.87 1.34
C GLY A 414 -12.93 7.71 0.45
N ASN A 415 -13.94 8.36 1.03
CA ASN A 415 -14.96 9.08 0.29
C ASN A 415 -14.90 10.60 0.44
N MET A 416 -14.43 11.10 1.59
CA MET A 416 -14.23 12.51 1.91
C MET A 416 -12.79 12.77 2.39
N GLY A 417 -11.83 12.13 1.77
CA GLY A 417 -10.46 12.06 2.27
C GLY A 417 -9.77 13.41 2.44
N PHE A 418 -10.02 14.41 1.62
CA PHE A 418 -9.43 15.74 1.81
C PHE A 418 -10.05 16.48 3.00
N ALA A 419 -11.34 16.29 3.28
CA ALA A 419 -11.96 16.81 4.49
C ALA A 419 -11.39 16.15 5.75
N VAL A 420 -11.25 14.82 5.74
CA VAL A 420 -10.58 14.08 6.82
C VAL A 420 -9.13 14.51 6.98
N SER A 421 -8.41 14.72 5.87
CA SER A 421 -7.02 15.14 5.88
C SER A 421 -6.82 16.55 6.47
N ALA A 422 -7.74 17.47 6.24
CA ALA A 422 -7.68 18.81 6.85
C ALA A 422 -7.69 18.73 8.38
N LEU A 423 -8.56 17.85 8.94
CA LEU A 423 -8.58 17.58 10.39
C LEU A 423 -7.30 16.87 10.86
N TYR A 424 -6.82 15.88 10.08
CA TYR A 424 -5.67 15.07 10.42
C TYR A 424 -4.37 15.87 10.46
N ILE A 425 -4.11 16.68 9.42
CA ILE A 425 -2.90 17.50 9.29
C ILE A 425 -2.76 18.43 10.46
N LYS A 426 -3.83 19.14 10.80
CA LYS A 426 -3.84 20.11 11.93
C LYS A 426 -3.43 19.47 13.26
N LYS A 427 -3.68 18.17 13.46
CA LYS A 427 -3.46 17.49 14.75
C LYS A 427 -2.21 16.61 14.78
N TYR A 428 -1.88 15.94 13.67
CA TYR A 428 -0.92 14.83 13.66
C TYR A 428 0.28 15.00 12.74
N PHE A 429 0.30 16.00 11.84
CA PHE A 429 1.39 16.15 10.88
C PHE A 429 2.33 17.28 11.23
N ASP A 430 3.64 17.08 11.01
CA ASP A 430 4.71 18.06 11.24
C ASP A 430 5.27 18.58 9.90
N ASP A 431 5.14 19.87 9.64
CA ASP A 431 5.63 20.52 8.41
C ASP A 431 7.14 20.37 8.19
N ASN A 432 7.93 20.24 9.27
CA ASN A 432 9.37 20.00 9.13
C ASN A 432 9.65 18.62 8.48
N ALA A 433 8.77 17.64 8.66
CA ALA A 433 8.86 16.36 7.97
C ALA A 433 8.74 16.54 6.45
N ARG A 434 7.86 17.42 5.98
CA ARG A 434 7.68 17.76 4.57
C ARG A 434 8.96 18.34 3.95
N ILE A 435 9.60 19.30 4.63
CA ILE A 435 10.82 19.96 4.16
C ILE A 435 11.98 18.96 4.03
N GLN A 436 12.22 18.13 5.08
CA GLN A 436 13.29 17.15 5.06
C GLN A 436 13.05 16.03 4.06
N SER A 437 11.79 15.63 3.84
CA SER A 437 11.43 14.64 2.83
C SER A 437 11.71 15.17 1.43
N SER A 438 11.40 16.45 1.13
CA SER A 438 11.68 17.08 -0.16
C SER A 438 13.18 17.10 -0.47
N GLU A 439 14.02 17.45 0.51
CA GLU A 439 15.48 17.38 0.35
C GLU A 439 15.96 15.95 0.03
N MET A 440 15.46 14.97 0.77
CA MET A 440 15.84 13.57 0.55
C MET A 440 15.39 13.06 -0.82
N ILE A 441 14.17 13.39 -1.27
CA ILE A 441 13.65 13.04 -2.59
C ILE A 441 14.55 13.65 -3.69
N GLY A 442 14.92 14.93 -3.56
CA GLY A 442 15.87 15.59 -4.47
C GLY A 442 17.21 14.88 -4.56
N ASN A 443 17.76 14.42 -3.43
CA ASN A 443 19.01 13.67 -3.37
C ASN A 443 18.89 12.29 -4.05
N ILE A 444 17.78 11.57 -3.87
CA ILE A 444 17.53 10.25 -4.47
C ILE A 444 17.34 10.39 -5.99
N ARG A 445 16.52 11.37 -6.44
CA ARG A 445 16.34 11.68 -7.87
C ARG A 445 17.68 12.02 -8.55
N LYS A 446 18.53 12.82 -7.89
CA LYS A 446 19.88 13.11 -8.37
C LYS A 446 20.74 11.86 -8.45
N SER A 447 20.63 10.96 -7.47
CA SER A 447 21.33 9.66 -7.49
C SER A 447 20.90 8.81 -8.67
N PHE A 448 19.60 8.75 -8.96
CA PHE A 448 19.07 8.05 -10.13
C PHE A 448 19.58 8.65 -11.46
N SER A 449 19.55 9.98 -11.62
CA SER A 449 20.09 10.65 -12.80
C SER A 449 21.58 10.32 -12.99
N ASP A 450 22.36 10.29 -11.92
CA ASP A 450 23.79 9.89 -11.98
C ASP A 450 23.99 8.40 -12.35
N MET A 451 23.04 7.52 -11.97
CA MET A 451 23.06 6.11 -12.38
C MET A 451 22.72 5.96 -13.88
N ILE A 452 21.73 6.70 -14.38
CA ILE A 452 21.41 6.75 -15.83
C ILE A 452 22.61 7.25 -16.60
N GLU A 453 23.26 8.33 -16.17
CA GLU A 453 24.44 8.92 -16.85
C GLU A 453 25.59 7.90 -16.99
N LYS A 454 25.79 7.06 -15.99
CA LYS A 454 26.80 6.00 -15.97
C LYS A 454 26.38 4.71 -16.68
N SER A 455 25.14 4.62 -17.11
CA SER A 455 24.60 3.41 -17.74
C SER A 455 25.25 3.15 -19.10
N SER A 456 25.97 2.03 -19.23
CA SER A 456 26.67 1.65 -20.46
C SER A 456 25.78 0.94 -21.48
N TRP A 457 24.58 0.49 -21.08
CA TRP A 457 23.67 -0.25 -21.95
C TRP A 457 22.68 0.66 -22.69
N MET A 458 22.53 1.91 -22.24
CA MET A 458 21.71 2.90 -22.95
C MET A 458 22.55 3.67 -23.97
N ASP A 459 21.98 3.88 -25.16
CA ASP A 459 22.53 4.84 -26.10
C ASP A 459 22.43 6.29 -25.60
N GLU A 460 23.22 7.19 -26.14
CA GLU A 460 23.31 8.58 -25.71
C GLU A 460 21.98 9.33 -25.84
N ALA A 461 21.24 9.11 -26.93
CA ALA A 461 19.98 9.79 -27.19
C ALA A 461 18.89 9.37 -26.21
N SER A 462 18.76 8.07 -25.93
CA SER A 462 17.83 7.52 -24.94
C SER A 462 18.20 7.96 -23.53
N ARG A 463 19.50 7.96 -23.18
CA ARG A 463 20.03 8.38 -21.88
C ARG A 463 19.71 9.84 -21.57
N LYS A 464 19.94 10.74 -22.52
CA LYS A 464 19.62 12.18 -22.37
C LYS A 464 18.13 12.37 -22.06
N LYS A 465 17.24 11.74 -22.84
CA LYS A 465 15.79 11.84 -22.64
C LYS A 465 15.35 11.21 -21.30
N ALA A 466 16.03 10.14 -20.87
CA ALA A 466 15.76 9.52 -19.58
C ALA A 466 16.09 10.46 -18.41
N ILE A 467 17.22 11.18 -18.49
CA ILE A 467 17.59 12.20 -17.50
C ILE A 467 16.58 13.35 -17.52
N GLU A 468 16.21 13.88 -18.71
CA GLU A 468 15.17 14.91 -18.83
C GLU A 468 13.84 14.47 -18.19
N LYS A 469 13.46 13.20 -18.34
CA LYS A 469 12.24 12.66 -17.74
C LYS A 469 12.37 12.56 -16.22
N ALA A 470 13.49 12.07 -15.68
CA ALA A 470 13.73 11.98 -14.24
C ALA A 470 13.70 13.36 -13.56
N GLU A 471 14.29 14.37 -14.22
CA GLU A 471 14.28 15.76 -13.75
C GLU A 471 12.90 16.42 -13.82
N ALA A 472 12.06 16.00 -14.78
CA ALA A 472 10.69 16.50 -14.97
C ALA A 472 9.65 15.83 -14.09
N ILE A 473 10.01 14.86 -13.23
CA ILE A 473 9.09 14.24 -12.28
C ILE A 473 8.57 15.31 -11.30
N ASP A 474 7.25 15.46 -11.23
CA ASP A 474 6.57 16.34 -10.27
C ASP A 474 6.30 15.61 -8.95
N GLU A 475 6.55 16.27 -7.83
CA GLU A 475 6.51 15.68 -6.49
C GLU A 475 5.33 16.22 -5.68
N LYS A 476 4.54 15.34 -5.06
CA LYS A 476 3.49 15.69 -4.10
C LYS A 476 3.86 15.14 -2.74
N ILE A 477 4.16 16.03 -1.79
CA ILE A 477 4.69 15.65 -0.47
C ILE A 477 3.76 16.16 0.63
N GLY A 478 3.35 15.26 1.52
CA GLY A 478 2.50 15.55 2.67
C GLY A 478 1.05 15.82 2.31
N TYR A 479 0.73 17.01 1.85
CA TYR A 479 -0.64 17.44 1.56
C TYR A 479 -0.68 18.67 0.63
N PRO A 480 -1.82 18.97 -0.04
CA PRO A 480 -1.98 20.18 -0.83
C PRO A 480 -2.08 21.43 0.05
N ASP A 481 -1.46 22.51 -0.37
CA ASP A 481 -1.28 23.74 0.45
C ASP A 481 -2.61 24.34 0.94
N TYR A 482 -3.71 24.20 0.18
CA TYR A 482 -5.02 24.72 0.60
C TYR A 482 -5.61 24.03 1.84
N LEU A 483 -5.06 22.89 2.28
CA LEU A 483 -5.50 22.22 3.51
C LEU A 483 -4.80 22.75 4.78
N ALA A 484 -3.72 23.50 4.66
CA ALA A 484 -2.97 24.05 5.80
C ALA A 484 -3.43 25.43 6.24
N GLY A 485 -4.17 26.15 5.39
CA GLY A 485 -4.58 27.52 5.65
C GLY A 485 -5.96 27.65 6.28
N ASP A 486 -6.27 28.87 6.74
CA ASP A 486 -7.61 29.20 7.25
C ASP A 486 -8.65 29.35 6.12
N ASN A 487 -8.21 29.51 4.86
CA ASN A 487 -9.08 29.64 3.71
C ASN A 487 -9.28 28.28 3.04
N MET A 488 -10.34 27.59 3.41
CA MET A 488 -10.73 26.27 2.84
C MET A 488 -11.76 26.38 1.72
N THR A 489 -11.85 27.49 1.00
CA THR A 489 -12.83 27.68 -0.10
C THR A 489 -12.72 26.61 -1.17
N GLN A 490 -11.52 26.13 -1.48
CA GLN A 490 -11.33 25.04 -2.44
C GLN A 490 -11.92 23.72 -1.92
N LEU A 491 -11.75 23.42 -0.63
CA LEU A 491 -12.35 22.26 0.02
C LEU A 491 -13.88 22.35 0.01
N GLU A 492 -14.45 23.49 0.34
CA GLU A 492 -15.90 23.73 0.28
C GLU A 492 -16.46 23.52 -1.14
N THR A 493 -15.76 24.04 -2.15
CA THR A 493 -16.14 23.87 -3.55
C THR A 493 -16.11 22.41 -3.96
N GLN A 494 -15.08 21.69 -3.56
CA GLN A 494 -14.91 20.26 -3.88
C GLN A 494 -16.04 19.39 -3.32
N TYR A 495 -16.54 19.72 -2.12
CA TYR A 495 -17.57 18.94 -1.42
C TYR A 495 -18.95 19.63 -1.39
N ALA A 496 -19.21 20.59 -2.27
CA ALA A 496 -20.47 21.38 -2.26
C ALA A 496 -21.73 20.52 -2.37
N ASP A 497 -21.68 19.41 -3.14
CA ASP A 497 -22.79 18.48 -3.35
C ASP A 497 -22.90 17.39 -2.28
N TYR A 498 -21.89 17.25 -1.41
CA TYR A 498 -21.79 16.22 -0.37
C TYR A 498 -22.56 16.65 0.89
N LYS A 499 -23.90 16.60 0.81
CA LYS A 499 -24.81 16.95 1.91
C LYS A 499 -25.45 15.69 2.45
N PHE A 500 -25.16 15.35 3.68
CA PHE A 500 -25.60 14.11 4.32
C PHE A 500 -26.62 14.34 5.43
N THR A 501 -27.31 13.25 5.81
CA THR A 501 -28.35 13.20 6.84
C THR A 501 -28.02 12.10 7.86
N SER A 502 -28.93 11.83 8.79
CA SER A 502 -28.81 10.71 9.73
C SER A 502 -28.99 9.34 9.06
N SER A 503 -29.56 9.25 7.86
CA SER A 503 -29.76 7.98 7.13
C SER A 503 -28.49 7.52 6.44
N TYR A 504 -27.91 6.43 6.92
CA TYR A 504 -26.67 5.88 6.35
C TYR A 504 -26.86 5.41 4.91
N ILE A 505 -27.91 4.64 4.63
CA ILE A 505 -28.14 4.10 3.28
C ILE A 505 -28.37 5.20 2.24
N ASN A 506 -29.16 6.24 2.58
CA ASN A 506 -29.38 7.36 1.67
C ASN A 506 -28.09 8.17 1.43
N ASN A 507 -27.24 8.33 2.45
CA ASN A 507 -25.94 8.97 2.31
C ASN A 507 -25.04 8.19 1.36
N VAL A 508 -24.99 6.86 1.49
CA VAL A 508 -24.21 5.99 0.59
C VAL A 508 -24.69 6.08 -0.85
N LEU A 509 -26.00 5.95 -1.07
CA LEU A 509 -26.60 6.03 -2.41
C LEU A 509 -26.31 7.38 -3.08
N LYS A 510 -26.48 8.48 -2.34
CA LYS A 510 -26.15 9.82 -2.83
C LYS A 510 -24.67 9.94 -3.20
N LEU A 511 -23.80 9.46 -2.33
CA LEU A 511 -22.35 9.53 -2.51
C LEU A 511 -21.87 8.78 -3.75
N ILE A 512 -22.37 7.56 -3.99
CA ILE A 512 -22.01 6.79 -5.19
C ILE A 512 -22.53 7.43 -6.47
N GLN A 513 -23.70 8.08 -6.43
CA GLN A 513 -24.26 8.83 -7.57
C GLN A 513 -23.43 10.10 -7.88
N ILE A 514 -22.98 10.83 -6.84
CA ILE A 514 -22.08 11.97 -7.02
C ILE A 514 -20.79 11.51 -7.72
N LYS A 515 -20.17 10.45 -7.22
CA LYS A 515 -18.93 9.91 -7.80
C LYS A 515 -19.09 9.42 -9.23
N ALA A 516 -20.17 8.70 -9.53
CA ALA A 516 -20.47 8.27 -10.90
C ALA A 516 -20.62 9.46 -11.87
N LYS A 517 -21.25 10.54 -11.39
CA LYS A 517 -21.40 11.76 -12.17
C LYS A 517 -20.09 12.51 -12.39
N GLU A 518 -19.30 12.68 -11.33
CA GLU A 518 -17.99 13.34 -11.38
C GLU A 518 -17.04 12.65 -12.35
N GLU A 519 -17.03 11.30 -12.36
CA GLU A 519 -16.19 10.49 -13.25
C GLU A 519 -16.47 10.78 -14.73
N PHE A 520 -17.74 10.91 -15.11
CA PHE A 520 -18.08 11.22 -16.50
C PHE A 520 -17.87 12.70 -16.85
N GLN A 521 -18.08 13.61 -15.92
CA GLN A 521 -17.94 15.04 -16.13
C GLN A 521 -16.51 15.50 -16.39
N ILE A 522 -15.50 14.71 -15.98
CA ILE A 522 -14.09 15.07 -16.25
C ILE A 522 -13.73 14.98 -17.73
N LEU A 523 -14.49 14.23 -18.56
CA LEU A 523 -14.19 14.01 -19.98
C LEU A 523 -13.99 15.33 -20.76
N ARG A 524 -14.76 16.38 -20.41
CA ARG A 524 -14.69 17.69 -21.09
C ARG A 524 -13.76 18.68 -20.39
N LYS A 525 -13.01 18.24 -19.38
CA LYS A 525 -12.04 19.07 -18.66
C LYS A 525 -10.62 18.84 -19.21
N THR A 526 -9.79 19.85 -19.11
CA THR A 526 -8.35 19.69 -19.34
C THR A 526 -7.74 18.96 -18.14
N VAL A 527 -6.78 18.07 -18.40
CA VAL A 527 -6.07 17.36 -17.33
C VAL A 527 -5.22 18.35 -16.54
N ASP A 528 -5.57 18.56 -15.27
CA ASP A 528 -4.72 19.31 -14.35
C ASP A 528 -3.61 18.39 -13.82
N ARG A 529 -2.42 18.54 -14.36
CA ARG A 529 -1.25 17.76 -13.94
C ARG A 529 -0.77 18.12 -12.53
N LYS A 530 -1.13 19.30 -12.01
CA LYS A 530 -0.74 19.76 -10.66
C LYS A 530 -1.77 19.39 -9.58
N ALA A 531 -2.93 18.93 -9.97
CA ALA A 531 -3.93 18.45 -9.00
C ALA A 531 -3.39 17.27 -8.19
N TRP A 532 -3.76 17.21 -6.91
CA TRP A 532 -3.49 16.06 -6.03
C TRP A 532 -4.29 14.81 -6.42
N GLY A 533 -5.16 14.90 -7.45
CA GLY A 533 -6.02 13.82 -7.86
C GLY A 533 -7.06 13.50 -6.78
N PHE A 534 -7.44 12.23 -6.67
CA PHE A 534 -8.43 11.78 -5.67
C PHE A 534 -7.81 11.24 -4.39
N THR A 535 -6.49 11.32 -4.25
CA THR A 535 -5.84 10.74 -3.07
C THR A 535 -5.71 11.70 -1.93
N ALA A 536 -6.29 11.23 -0.82
CA ALA A 536 -6.20 11.92 0.44
C ALA A 536 -4.79 11.79 1.06
N PRO A 537 -4.31 12.84 1.72
CA PRO A 537 -3.10 12.79 2.55
C PRO A 537 -3.13 11.74 3.67
N THR A 538 -4.28 11.27 4.08
CA THR A 538 -4.50 10.25 5.12
C THR A 538 -4.42 8.82 4.56
N VAL A 539 -3.36 8.49 3.83
CA VAL A 539 -3.10 7.16 3.26
C VAL A 539 -1.66 6.72 3.57
N VAL A 540 -1.48 5.44 3.92
CA VAL A 540 -0.17 4.82 4.13
C VAL A 540 0.22 4.07 2.86
N ASN A 541 0.71 4.79 1.88
CA ASN A 541 1.24 4.28 0.62
C ASN A 541 2.01 5.37 -0.15
N ALA A 542 2.65 5.00 -1.27
CA ALA A 542 3.27 5.89 -2.24
C ALA A 542 2.97 5.39 -3.66
N PHE A 543 3.05 6.25 -4.70
CA PHE A 543 2.63 5.90 -6.07
C PHE A 543 3.23 6.81 -7.14
N TYR A 544 3.46 6.26 -8.34
CA TYR A 544 3.88 6.99 -9.54
C TYR A 544 2.84 6.93 -10.66
N ALA A 545 2.56 8.04 -11.35
CA ALA A 545 1.64 8.15 -12.50
C ALA A 545 2.36 8.33 -13.84
N PRO A 546 2.44 7.31 -14.68
CA PRO A 546 3.08 7.44 -15.99
C PRO A 546 2.47 8.53 -16.88
N SER A 547 1.14 8.60 -16.99
CA SER A 547 0.42 9.57 -17.86
C SER A 547 0.53 11.03 -17.42
N LYS A 548 1.02 11.31 -16.22
CA LYS A 548 1.27 12.67 -15.73
C LYS A 548 2.75 12.95 -15.50
N ASN A 549 3.60 11.94 -15.56
CA ASN A 549 4.99 11.98 -15.10
C ASN A 549 5.07 12.62 -13.69
N GLN A 550 4.17 12.22 -12.82
CA GLN A 550 3.92 12.83 -11.54
C GLN A 550 3.82 11.78 -10.44
N ILE A 551 4.13 12.22 -9.26
CA ILE A 551 3.99 11.47 -8.02
C ILE A 551 2.67 11.84 -7.35
N SER A 552 1.63 11.00 -7.48
CA SER A 552 0.30 11.22 -6.86
C SER A 552 -0.57 9.96 -6.85
N ILE A 553 -1.67 9.89 -6.11
CA ILE A 553 -2.48 8.70 -5.83
C ILE A 553 -3.79 8.63 -6.59
N PHE A 554 -4.18 7.42 -7.05
CA PHE A 554 -5.56 7.07 -7.40
C PHE A 554 -6.02 5.79 -6.68
N TRP A 555 -7.22 5.84 -6.14
CA TRP A 555 -7.97 4.66 -5.77
C TRP A 555 -9.19 4.55 -6.67
N PHE A 556 -9.13 3.67 -7.67
CA PHE A 556 -10.32 3.18 -8.34
C PHE A 556 -10.63 1.79 -7.81
N SER A 557 -11.68 1.70 -7.02
CA SER A 557 -12.37 0.44 -6.89
C SER A 557 -13.13 0.20 -8.19
N TYR A 558 -12.83 -0.92 -8.82
CA TYR A 558 -13.67 -1.65 -9.78
C TYR A 558 -13.52 -1.45 -11.29
N LEU A 559 -12.86 -0.45 -11.83
CA LEU A 559 -12.35 -0.55 -13.21
C LEU A 559 -10.84 -0.79 -13.16
N SER A 560 -10.48 -1.88 -12.50
CA SER A 560 -9.10 -2.19 -12.22
C SER A 560 -8.45 -2.83 -13.42
N SER A 561 -7.83 -2.08 -14.26
CA SER A 561 -6.68 -2.53 -15.02
C SER A 561 -6.04 -1.46 -15.86
N SER A 562 -6.54 -0.26 -15.82
CA SER A 562 -5.75 0.85 -16.30
C SER A 562 -4.70 1.12 -15.24
N ILE A 563 -3.47 0.73 -15.54
CA ILE A 563 -2.30 0.93 -14.70
C ILE A 563 -2.12 2.43 -14.51
N PHE A 564 -2.68 2.96 -13.44
CA PHE A 564 -2.40 4.30 -12.97
C PHE A 564 -1.49 4.17 -11.75
N LEU A 565 -0.21 4.30 -11.99
CA LEU A 565 0.80 4.37 -10.95
C LEU A 565 1.10 5.86 -10.72
N PHE A 566 1.00 6.31 -9.49
CA PHE A 566 1.29 7.68 -9.10
C PHE A 566 2.26 7.68 -7.95
N ILE A 567 3.19 8.64 -7.84
CA ILE A 567 3.96 8.84 -6.61
C ILE A 567 3.44 10.08 -5.85
N ALA A 568 2.86 9.86 -4.68
CA ALA A 568 2.79 10.85 -3.62
C ALA A 568 3.37 10.22 -2.36
N PHE A 569 3.88 11.07 -1.49
CA PHE A 569 4.21 10.71 -0.13
C PHE A 569 3.20 11.39 0.79
N PRO A 570 2.01 10.81 1.00
CA PRO A 570 1.01 11.37 1.86
C PRO A 570 1.51 11.57 3.28
N ALA A 571 0.90 12.47 4.03
CA ALA A 571 1.19 12.67 5.44
C ALA A 571 1.11 11.37 6.26
N GLY A 572 0.25 10.44 5.84
CA GLY A 572 0.04 9.14 6.48
C GLY A 572 1.26 8.21 6.48
N ILE A 573 2.13 8.25 5.45
CA ILE A 573 3.35 7.39 5.39
C ILE A 573 4.59 8.11 5.93
N LEU A 574 4.59 9.44 6.01
CA LEU A 574 5.72 10.24 6.52
C LEU A 574 5.79 10.21 8.05
N GLN A 575 5.77 9.01 8.62
CA GLN A 575 5.80 8.71 10.05
C GLN A 575 6.61 7.46 10.34
N MET A 576 6.95 7.24 11.64
CA MET A 576 7.57 5.97 12.07
C MET A 576 6.77 4.75 11.60
N PRO A 577 7.46 3.69 11.16
CA PRO A 577 8.91 3.51 11.11
C PRO A 577 9.56 3.95 9.79
N PHE A 578 8.79 4.49 8.84
CA PHE A 578 9.28 4.86 7.51
C PHE A 578 10.12 6.14 7.52
N PHE A 579 9.65 7.15 8.25
CA PHE A 579 10.28 8.46 8.33
C PHE A 579 10.12 9.10 9.71
N ASP A 580 11.16 9.82 10.16
CA ASP A 580 11.07 10.78 11.26
C ASP A 580 12.15 11.85 11.10
N ARG A 581 11.81 13.09 11.42
CA ARG A 581 12.74 14.23 11.30
C ARG A 581 13.98 14.12 12.19
N ASP A 582 13.83 13.49 13.35
CA ASP A 582 14.89 13.33 14.36
C ASP A 582 15.64 11.98 14.20
N ALA A 583 15.31 11.22 13.15
CA ALA A 583 15.97 9.96 12.84
C ALA A 583 17.38 10.18 12.29
N PRO A 584 18.37 9.33 12.64
CA PRO A 584 19.58 9.17 11.86
C PRO A 584 19.23 8.93 10.38
N LYS A 585 19.96 9.57 9.47
CA LYS A 585 19.59 9.56 8.05
C LYS A 585 19.64 8.16 7.43
N TYR A 586 20.51 7.27 7.90
CA TYR A 586 20.50 5.87 7.44
C TYR A 586 19.16 5.17 7.66
N LEU A 587 18.37 5.54 8.69
CA LEU A 587 17.03 4.99 8.89
C LEU A 587 16.03 5.58 7.89
N ASN A 588 16.04 6.90 7.68
CA ASN A 588 15.13 7.55 6.72
C ASN A 588 15.42 7.10 5.28
N TYR A 589 16.69 7.03 4.88
CA TYR A 589 17.06 6.52 3.55
C TYR A 589 16.78 5.02 3.41
N GLY A 590 17.03 4.20 4.44
CA GLY A 590 16.71 2.77 4.43
C GLY A 590 15.20 2.46 4.56
N GLY A 591 14.40 3.39 5.11
CA GLY A 591 12.94 3.31 5.20
C GLY A 591 12.26 3.96 3.99
N ILE A 592 11.71 5.17 4.22
CA ILE A 592 10.97 5.89 3.16
C ILE A 592 11.83 6.18 1.93
N GLY A 593 13.16 6.37 2.08
CA GLY A 593 14.05 6.66 0.97
C GLY A 593 14.07 5.57 -0.10
N VAL A 594 14.04 4.29 0.29
CA VAL A 594 13.94 3.19 -0.67
C VAL A 594 12.58 3.19 -1.36
N VAL A 595 11.49 3.54 -0.66
CA VAL A 595 10.16 3.71 -1.27
C VAL A 595 10.19 4.86 -2.28
N VAL A 596 10.87 5.97 -1.96
CA VAL A 596 11.08 7.10 -2.91
C VAL A 596 11.76 6.64 -4.19
N GLY A 597 12.88 5.93 -4.05
CA GLY A 597 13.62 5.40 -5.22
C GLY A 597 12.80 4.39 -6.01
N HIS A 598 12.04 3.52 -5.33
CA HIS A 598 11.09 2.58 -5.96
C HIS A 598 10.12 3.33 -6.88
N GLU A 599 9.52 4.38 -6.39
CA GLU A 599 8.56 5.16 -7.17
C GLU A 599 9.22 5.91 -8.33
N ILE A 600 10.41 6.50 -8.13
CA ILE A 600 11.16 7.11 -9.23
C ILE A 600 11.45 6.06 -10.31
N THR A 601 11.86 4.85 -9.92
CA THR A 601 12.15 3.75 -10.83
C THR A 601 10.91 3.31 -11.62
N HIS A 602 9.69 3.44 -11.07
CA HIS A 602 8.45 3.18 -11.82
C HIS A 602 8.30 4.05 -13.08
N GLY A 603 8.89 5.24 -13.13
CA GLY A 603 8.99 6.01 -14.35
C GLY A 603 9.74 5.29 -15.49
N PHE A 604 10.51 4.26 -15.16
CA PHE A 604 11.46 3.58 -16.03
C PHE A 604 11.37 2.05 -15.95
N ASP A 605 10.32 1.51 -15.36
CA ASP A 605 10.00 0.09 -15.37
C ASP A 605 9.46 -0.38 -16.73
N ASN A 606 9.00 -1.61 -16.83
CA ASN A 606 8.45 -2.18 -18.08
C ASN A 606 7.25 -1.40 -18.63
N SER A 607 6.49 -0.71 -17.80
CA SER A 607 5.31 0.08 -18.15
C SER A 607 5.66 1.57 -18.27
N GLY A 608 6.27 2.15 -17.25
CA GLY A 608 6.56 3.59 -17.18
C GLY A 608 7.53 4.07 -18.25
N ARG A 609 8.49 3.24 -18.68
CA ARG A 609 9.40 3.57 -19.78
C ARG A 609 8.70 3.86 -21.13
N GLN A 610 7.45 3.46 -21.28
CA GLN A 610 6.68 3.70 -22.52
C GLN A 610 6.13 5.13 -22.60
N PHE A 611 6.16 5.88 -21.50
CA PHE A 611 5.68 7.25 -21.37
C PHE A 611 6.86 8.23 -21.35
N ASP A 612 6.74 9.32 -22.10
CA ASP A 612 7.72 10.40 -22.12
C ASP A 612 7.63 11.29 -20.86
N LYS A 613 8.45 12.34 -20.81
CA LYS A 613 8.47 13.31 -19.70
C LYS A 613 7.15 14.08 -19.54
N ASP A 614 6.34 14.16 -20.58
CA ASP A 614 5.06 14.85 -20.58
C ASP A 614 3.87 13.91 -20.32
N GLY A 615 4.14 12.60 -20.12
CA GLY A 615 3.15 11.57 -19.80
C GLY A 615 2.45 10.99 -21.05
N ASN A 616 2.99 11.22 -22.24
CA ASN A 616 2.45 10.65 -23.46
C ASN A 616 3.11 9.30 -23.78
N ARG A 617 2.30 8.31 -24.10
CA ARG A 617 2.77 6.99 -24.50
C ARG A 617 3.22 6.98 -25.95
N ILE A 618 4.49 7.32 -26.16
CA ILE A 618 5.15 7.41 -27.47
C ILE A 618 6.51 6.70 -27.45
N PRO A 619 7.00 6.19 -28.59
CA PRO A 619 8.35 5.66 -28.69
C PRO A 619 9.38 6.78 -28.52
N TRP A 620 10.11 6.81 -27.39
CA TRP A 620 11.14 7.80 -27.12
C TRP A 620 12.52 7.19 -26.83
N TRP A 621 12.60 5.87 -26.59
CA TRP A 621 13.82 5.09 -26.57
C TRP A 621 14.12 4.53 -27.95
N THR A 622 15.39 4.33 -28.26
CA THR A 622 15.79 3.60 -29.46
C THR A 622 15.41 2.12 -29.35
N LYS A 623 15.37 1.43 -30.49
CA LYS A 623 15.06 -0.01 -30.52
C LYS A 623 16.13 -0.81 -29.77
N GLU A 624 17.39 -0.39 -29.91
CA GLU A 624 18.55 -1.00 -29.25
C GLU A 624 18.44 -0.89 -27.72
N THR A 625 18.14 0.30 -27.20
CA THR A 625 17.91 0.49 -25.75
C THR A 625 16.72 -0.33 -25.25
N VAL A 626 15.64 -0.44 -26.03
CA VAL A 626 14.49 -1.29 -25.67
C VAL A 626 14.89 -2.76 -25.60
N GLN A 627 15.71 -3.25 -26.53
CA GLN A 627 16.19 -4.62 -26.52
C GLN A 627 17.05 -4.91 -25.28
N GLU A 628 18.04 -4.07 -25.00
CA GLU A 628 18.92 -4.18 -23.83
C GLU A 628 18.13 -4.16 -22.51
N PHE A 629 17.12 -3.30 -22.42
CA PHE A 629 16.22 -3.30 -21.27
C PHE A 629 15.48 -4.62 -21.12
N ASN A 630 14.92 -5.16 -22.22
CA ASN A 630 14.15 -6.41 -22.16
C ASN A 630 15.03 -7.61 -21.76
N GLU A 631 16.29 -7.67 -22.19
CA GLU A 631 17.24 -8.71 -21.78
C GLU A 631 17.50 -8.64 -20.27
N ARG A 632 17.70 -7.43 -19.71
CA ARG A 632 17.90 -7.20 -18.27
C ARG A 632 16.65 -7.52 -17.47
N LYS A 633 15.50 -7.08 -17.95
CA LYS A 633 14.19 -7.38 -17.37
C LYS A 633 13.96 -8.89 -17.28
N THR A 634 14.30 -9.66 -18.31
CA THR A 634 14.16 -11.11 -18.31
C THR A 634 14.91 -11.76 -17.16
N CYS A 635 16.10 -11.28 -16.82
CA CYS A 635 16.85 -11.74 -15.65
C CYS A 635 16.05 -11.58 -14.33
N ILE A 636 15.37 -10.44 -14.16
CA ILE A 636 14.49 -10.19 -12.99
C ILE A 636 13.31 -11.14 -13.01
N VAL A 637 12.60 -11.27 -14.15
CA VAL A 637 11.45 -12.17 -14.29
C VAL A 637 11.81 -13.61 -13.93
N ASP A 638 12.93 -14.11 -14.47
CA ASP A 638 13.42 -15.47 -14.19
C ASP A 638 13.77 -15.66 -12.73
N GLN A 639 14.42 -14.68 -12.11
CA GLN A 639 14.79 -14.75 -10.70
C GLN A 639 13.54 -14.86 -9.82
N TYR A 640 12.59 -13.95 -9.98
CA TYR A 640 11.42 -13.89 -9.10
C TYR A 640 10.45 -15.04 -9.37
N SER A 641 10.34 -15.54 -10.61
CA SER A 641 9.55 -16.76 -10.93
C SER A 641 10.12 -18.02 -10.29
N ASN A 642 11.39 -18.02 -9.88
CA ASN A 642 11.99 -19.15 -9.16
C ASN A 642 11.71 -19.17 -7.67
N PHE A 643 11.27 -18.07 -7.08
CA PHE A 643 10.88 -18.05 -5.68
C PHE A 643 9.64 -18.91 -5.42
N THR A 644 9.61 -19.57 -4.27
CA THR A 644 8.47 -20.39 -3.82
C THR A 644 7.96 -19.83 -2.51
N VAL A 645 6.64 -19.66 -2.40
CA VAL A 645 5.98 -19.24 -1.15
C VAL A 645 5.85 -20.49 -0.26
N PRO A 646 6.58 -20.57 0.87
CA PRO A 646 6.73 -21.84 1.59
C PRO A 646 5.41 -22.39 2.13
N ASN A 647 4.57 -21.53 2.72
CA ASN A 647 3.34 -21.96 3.40
C ASN A 647 2.30 -22.59 2.47
N ILE A 648 2.23 -22.14 1.22
CA ILE A 648 1.26 -22.59 0.23
C ILE A 648 1.89 -23.40 -0.91
N ASN A 649 3.21 -23.56 -0.90
CA ASN A 649 4.00 -24.26 -1.93
C ASN A 649 3.68 -23.80 -3.36
N MET A 650 3.42 -22.51 -3.55
CA MET A 650 3.19 -21.88 -4.86
C MET A 650 4.42 -21.14 -5.34
N LYS A 651 4.68 -21.18 -6.64
CA LYS A 651 5.67 -20.32 -7.28
C LYS A 651 5.17 -18.89 -7.36
N ALA A 652 6.06 -17.93 -7.11
CA ALA A 652 5.80 -16.54 -7.44
C ALA A 652 5.74 -16.34 -8.97
N ASN A 653 5.08 -15.27 -9.41
CA ASN A 653 4.91 -14.97 -10.82
C ASN A 653 5.68 -13.69 -11.21
N GLY A 654 6.95 -13.87 -11.60
CA GLY A 654 7.81 -12.75 -11.99
C GLY A 654 7.31 -11.97 -13.23
N ASN A 655 6.49 -12.58 -14.10
CA ASN A 655 5.84 -11.86 -15.19
C ASN A 655 4.79 -10.87 -14.67
N GLN A 656 4.03 -11.27 -13.66
CA GLN A 656 3.02 -10.43 -13.03
C GLN A 656 3.67 -9.29 -12.23
N THR A 657 4.77 -9.58 -11.52
CA THR A 657 5.40 -8.65 -10.57
C THR A 657 6.58 -7.86 -11.15
N GLN A 658 6.95 -8.07 -12.42
CA GLN A 658 8.19 -7.54 -13.03
C GLN A 658 8.40 -6.02 -12.85
N GLY A 659 7.34 -5.21 -12.92
CA GLY A 659 7.45 -3.76 -12.76
C GLY A 659 7.85 -3.39 -11.34
N GLU A 660 7.18 -4.00 -10.37
CA GLU A 660 7.46 -3.81 -8.93
C GLU A 660 8.85 -4.32 -8.55
N ASP A 661 9.25 -5.48 -9.11
CA ASP A 661 10.55 -6.08 -8.85
C ASP A 661 11.70 -5.24 -9.44
N ILE A 662 11.51 -4.63 -10.62
CA ILE A 662 12.45 -3.66 -11.19
C ILE A 662 12.54 -2.42 -10.30
N ALA A 663 11.38 -1.90 -9.85
CA ALA A 663 11.31 -0.73 -8.99
C ALA A 663 11.98 -0.94 -7.64
N ASP A 664 11.81 -2.11 -7.01
CA ASP A 664 12.51 -2.46 -5.76
C ASP A 664 14.03 -2.54 -5.93
N ASN A 665 14.50 -3.18 -7.03
CA ASN A 665 15.93 -3.31 -7.31
C ASN A 665 16.57 -1.94 -7.59
N GLY A 666 15.89 -1.04 -8.32
CA GLY A 666 16.35 0.31 -8.59
C GLY A 666 16.34 1.17 -7.33
N GLY A 667 15.21 1.20 -6.63
CA GLY A 667 14.99 2.06 -5.46
C GLY A 667 15.96 1.80 -4.31
N LEU A 668 16.29 0.54 -4.04
CA LEU A 668 17.30 0.20 -3.04
C LEU A 668 18.67 0.82 -3.40
N ARG A 669 19.09 0.74 -4.66
CA ARG A 669 20.36 1.28 -5.14
C ARG A 669 20.39 2.80 -5.12
N GLU A 670 19.32 3.43 -5.63
CA GLU A 670 19.17 4.88 -5.65
C GLU A 670 19.29 5.50 -4.27
N SER A 671 18.54 4.95 -3.33
CA SER A 671 18.50 5.43 -1.96
C SER A 671 19.84 5.20 -1.24
N PHE A 672 20.48 4.05 -1.44
CA PHE A 672 21.77 3.75 -0.83
C PHE A 672 22.88 4.69 -1.31
N PHE A 673 22.98 4.92 -2.62
CA PHE A 673 23.97 5.84 -3.17
C PHE A 673 23.69 7.30 -2.79
N ALA A 674 22.42 7.70 -2.68
CA ALA A 674 22.05 9.01 -2.15
C ALA A 674 22.47 9.17 -0.69
N TYR A 675 22.23 8.14 0.13
CA TYR A 675 22.71 8.12 1.53
C TYR A 675 24.22 8.22 1.62
N GLN A 676 24.97 7.43 0.84
CA GLN A 676 26.43 7.49 0.85
C GLN A 676 26.97 8.89 0.53
N LYS A 677 26.41 9.56 -0.48
CA LYS A 677 26.80 10.94 -0.83
C LYS A 677 26.49 11.92 0.30
N TRP A 678 25.29 11.80 0.90
CA TRP A 678 24.93 12.62 2.03
C TRP A 678 25.87 12.38 3.22
N ALA A 679 26.18 11.13 3.57
CA ALA A 679 27.07 10.77 4.67
C ALA A 679 28.52 11.27 4.45
N GLN A 680 29.01 11.22 3.20
CA GLN A 680 30.33 11.78 2.84
C GLN A 680 30.37 13.31 3.01
N ALA A 681 29.30 14.01 2.67
CA ALA A 681 29.18 15.45 2.84
C ALA A 681 28.98 15.88 4.30
N ASN A 682 28.49 14.98 5.17
CA ASN A 682 28.15 15.23 6.56
C ASN A 682 28.83 14.22 7.51
N PRO A 683 30.17 14.17 7.58
CA PRO A 683 30.89 13.19 8.37
C PRO A 683 30.51 13.33 9.85
N ASN A 684 30.22 12.20 10.52
CA ASN A 684 29.81 12.09 11.93
C ASN A 684 28.45 12.74 12.28
N ALA A 685 27.64 13.11 11.30
CA ALA A 685 26.30 13.65 11.57
C ALA A 685 25.34 12.55 12.06
N ASP A 686 25.45 11.34 11.53
CA ASP A 686 24.63 10.19 11.93
C ASP A 686 25.20 9.52 13.19
N LYS A 687 24.34 9.45 14.22
CA LYS A 687 24.66 8.76 15.48
C LYS A 687 24.14 7.33 15.47
N LYS A 688 24.80 6.45 16.20
CA LYS A 688 24.40 5.04 16.34
C LYS A 688 23.20 4.88 17.24
N LEU A 689 22.40 3.83 17.02
CA LEU A 689 21.29 3.48 17.90
C LEU A 689 21.78 2.76 19.17
N PRO A 690 21.14 2.99 20.32
CA PRO A 690 21.43 2.28 21.56
C PRO A 690 21.15 0.78 21.40
N GLY A 691 22.04 -0.07 21.92
CA GLY A 691 21.95 -1.53 21.78
C GLY A 691 22.33 -2.10 20.39
N LEU A 692 22.41 -1.26 19.36
CA LEU A 692 22.75 -1.64 17.97
C LEU A 692 24.08 -1.03 17.50
N SER A 693 24.89 -0.50 18.40
CA SER A 693 26.16 0.18 18.09
C SER A 693 27.22 -0.70 17.39
N LYS A 694 27.06 -2.03 17.42
CA LYS A 694 27.89 -3.00 16.70
C LYS A 694 27.72 -2.94 15.17
N TYR A 695 26.57 -2.47 14.70
CA TYR A 695 26.29 -2.30 13.27
C TYR A 695 26.79 -0.94 12.78
N THR A 696 27.34 -0.92 11.57
CA THR A 696 27.70 0.32 10.89
C THR A 696 26.44 1.04 10.40
N PRO A 697 26.50 2.36 10.13
CA PRO A 697 25.39 3.08 9.52
C PRO A 697 24.89 2.47 8.20
N GLU A 698 25.79 1.97 7.34
CA GLU A 698 25.41 1.27 6.11
C GLU A 698 24.71 -0.07 6.38
N GLN A 699 25.14 -0.83 7.38
CA GLN A 699 24.42 -2.04 7.81
C GLN A 699 23.04 -1.71 8.35
N MET A 700 22.91 -0.65 9.14
CA MET A 700 21.64 -0.19 9.68
C MET A 700 20.67 0.30 8.58
N PHE A 701 21.20 0.88 7.49
CA PHE A 701 20.39 1.20 6.29
C PHE A 701 19.71 -0.05 5.74
N PHE A 702 20.46 -1.12 5.48
CA PHE A 702 19.90 -2.37 4.97
C PHE A 702 18.99 -3.07 5.98
N ILE A 703 19.34 -3.03 7.27
CA ILE A 703 18.49 -3.61 8.33
C ILE A 703 17.14 -2.89 8.37
N ASN A 704 17.11 -1.56 8.34
CA ASN A 704 15.85 -0.81 8.33
C ASN A 704 15.05 -1.02 7.04
N TYR A 705 15.73 -1.12 5.90
CA TYR A 705 15.09 -1.51 4.63
C TYR A 705 14.36 -2.84 4.74
N ALA A 706 15.05 -3.88 5.19
CA ALA A 706 14.44 -5.20 5.31
C ALA A 706 13.32 -5.23 6.35
N HIS A 707 13.47 -4.51 7.48
CA HIS A 707 12.42 -4.37 8.49
C HIS A 707 11.12 -3.78 7.94
N THR A 708 11.20 -2.88 6.97
CA THR A 708 10.02 -2.30 6.29
C THR A 708 9.13 -3.38 5.65
N TRP A 709 9.70 -4.50 5.25
CA TRP A 709 9.02 -5.59 4.56
C TRP A 709 8.70 -6.79 5.45
N CYS A 710 8.99 -6.74 6.76
CA CYS A 710 8.60 -7.82 7.68
C CYS A 710 7.09 -8.03 7.60
N SER A 711 6.67 -9.26 7.31
CA SER A 711 5.25 -9.60 7.09
C SER A 711 4.92 -11.03 7.49
N LYS A 712 3.69 -11.21 7.95
CA LYS A 712 3.06 -12.50 8.25
C LYS A 712 1.64 -12.48 7.75
N MET A 713 1.17 -13.56 7.12
CA MET A 713 -0.15 -13.59 6.47
C MET A 713 -0.79 -14.97 6.54
N THR A 714 -2.12 -15.03 6.38
CA THR A 714 -2.87 -16.28 6.25
C THR A 714 -2.56 -16.94 4.91
N ASP A 715 -2.72 -18.26 4.82
CA ASP A 715 -2.50 -19.00 3.57
C ASP A 715 -3.47 -18.54 2.46
N SER A 716 -4.72 -18.24 2.82
CA SER A 716 -5.73 -17.73 1.88
C SER A 716 -5.31 -16.38 1.30
N TYR A 717 -4.81 -15.48 2.14
CA TYR A 717 -4.32 -14.18 1.68
C TYR A 717 -3.04 -14.30 0.85
N ALA A 718 -2.09 -15.16 1.27
CA ALA A 718 -0.88 -15.44 0.49
C ALA A 718 -1.21 -15.97 -0.91
N MET A 719 -2.16 -16.90 -1.02
CA MET A 719 -2.62 -17.42 -2.30
C MET A 719 -3.25 -16.33 -3.17
N ASN A 720 -4.12 -15.50 -2.59
CA ASN A 720 -4.73 -14.37 -3.32
C ASN A 720 -3.66 -13.39 -3.82
N ARG A 721 -2.66 -13.04 -2.99
CA ARG A 721 -1.54 -12.20 -3.38
C ARG A 721 -0.79 -12.74 -4.59
N VAL A 722 -0.43 -14.03 -4.59
CA VAL A 722 0.28 -14.65 -5.71
C VAL A 722 -0.56 -14.63 -7.00
N LEU A 723 -1.88 -14.78 -6.89
CA LEU A 723 -2.78 -14.83 -8.05
C LEU A 723 -3.11 -13.45 -8.64
N SER A 724 -3.13 -12.39 -7.83
CA SER A 724 -3.72 -11.12 -8.24
C SER A 724 -2.83 -9.90 -8.06
N ASP A 725 -1.95 -9.90 -7.04
CA ASP A 725 -1.16 -8.73 -6.69
C ASP A 725 0.03 -8.54 -7.62
N VAL A 726 0.27 -7.32 -7.98
CA VAL A 726 1.41 -6.93 -8.82
C VAL A 726 2.73 -6.84 -8.05
N HIS A 727 2.64 -6.80 -6.70
CA HIS A 727 3.80 -6.76 -5.82
C HIS A 727 4.21 -8.15 -5.39
N SER A 728 5.50 -8.42 -5.39
CA SER A 728 6.09 -9.58 -4.73
C SER A 728 5.84 -9.57 -3.22
N LEU A 729 5.86 -10.76 -2.57
CA LEU A 729 5.74 -10.84 -1.12
C LEU A 729 6.94 -10.19 -0.41
N GLY A 730 6.73 -9.68 0.80
CA GLY A 730 7.75 -8.93 1.55
C GLY A 730 9.11 -9.64 1.63
N GLN A 731 9.13 -10.95 1.81
CA GLN A 731 10.35 -11.76 1.77
C GLN A 731 11.11 -11.59 0.44
N PHE A 732 10.43 -11.62 -0.69
CA PHE A 732 11.06 -11.52 -2.01
C PHE A 732 11.45 -10.08 -2.35
N ARG A 733 10.74 -9.09 -1.80
CA ARG A 733 11.10 -7.67 -1.87
C ARG A 733 12.38 -7.33 -1.08
N VAL A 734 12.82 -8.21 -0.18
CA VAL A 734 14.12 -8.10 0.51
C VAL A 734 15.19 -8.92 -0.20
N ILE A 735 14.97 -10.24 -0.36
CA ILE A 735 15.98 -11.16 -0.88
C ILE A 735 16.32 -10.84 -2.34
N GLY A 736 15.32 -10.49 -3.16
CA GLY A 736 15.55 -10.17 -4.57
C GLY A 736 16.54 -9.02 -4.75
N PRO A 737 16.24 -7.80 -4.27
CA PRO A 737 17.11 -6.63 -4.44
C PRO A 737 18.46 -6.75 -3.75
N THR A 738 18.52 -7.26 -2.52
CA THR A 738 19.78 -7.40 -1.78
C THR A 738 20.74 -8.40 -2.43
N SER A 739 20.20 -9.51 -2.97
CA SER A 739 21.00 -10.53 -3.66
C SER A 739 21.59 -10.01 -5.00
N ASN A 740 21.02 -8.97 -5.57
CA ASN A 740 21.47 -8.33 -6.81
C ASN A 740 22.43 -7.14 -6.57
N PHE A 741 22.65 -6.74 -5.31
CA PHE A 741 23.36 -5.51 -5.00
C PHE A 741 24.78 -5.76 -4.47
N VAL A 742 25.80 -5.35 -5.22
CA VAL A 742 27.21 -5.54 -4.84
C VAL A 742 27.60 -4.79 -3.56
N GLU A 743 26.95 -3.66 -3.26
CA GLU A 743 27.18 -2.91 -2.04
C GLU A 743 26.66 -3.66 -0.81
N PHE A 744 25.57 -4.43 -0.94
CA PHE A 744 25.13 -5.34 0.12
C PHE A 744 26.23 -6.36 0.45
N ASP A 745 26.80 -7.00 -0.59
CA ASP A 745 27.91 -7.94 -0.40
C ASP A 745 29.10 -7.29 0.30
N ARG A 746 29.47 -6.06 -0.12
CA ARG A 746 30.57 -5.30 0.51
C ARG A 746 30.29 -5.02 2.00
N VAL A 747 29.09 -4.56 2.31
CA VAL A 747 28.67 -4.11 3.66
C VAL A 747 28.60 -5.28 4.65
N PHE A 748 28.07 -6.42 4.23
CA PHE A 748 27.95 -7.64 5.05
C PHE A 748 29.08 -8.64 4.81
N LYS A 749 30.02 -8.36 3.89
CA LYS A 749 31.15 -9.22 3.52
C LYS A 749 30.71 -10.56 2.93
N CYS A 750 29.61 -10.59 2.20
CA CYS A 750 29.09 -11.77 1.55
C CYS A 750 29.93 -12.18 0.35
N GLN A 751 30.01 -13.49 0.11
CA GLN A 751 30.67 -14.02 -1.08
C GLN A 751 29.61 -14.36 -2.15
N PRO A 752 29.87 -14.07 -3.43
CA PRO A 752 28.99 -14.48 -4.51
C PRO A 752 28.73 -15.99 -4.49
N GLY A 753 27.45 -16.38 -4.47
CA GLY A 753 27.02 -17.78 -4.37
C GLY A 753 26.52 -18.19 -2.98
N GLN A 754 26.69 -17.36 -1.94
CA GLN A 754 25.96 -17.51 -0.68
C GLN A 754 24.47 -17.25 -0.88
N GLY A 755 23.60 -17.75 0.02
CA GLY A 755 22.15 -17.76 -0.15
C GLY A 755 21.55 -16.42 -0.55
N ASN A 756 22.04 -15.31 0.06
CA ASN A 756 21.58 -13.94 -0.25
C ASN A 756 22.54 -13.15 -1.16
N SER A 757 23.44 -13.79 -1.89
CA SER A 757 24.35 -13.14 -2.85
C SER A 757 24.48 -13.95 -4.13
N ARG A 758 23.87 -13.46 -5.20
CA ARG A 758 23.92 -14.12 -6.52
C ARG A 758 25.26 -13.94 -7.21
N VAL A 759 25.75 -15.00 -7.85
CA VAL A 759 26.94 -14.92 -8.73
C VAL A 759 26.68 -14.00 -9.92
N LYS A 760 25.56 -14.26 -10.62
CA LYS A 760 25.07 -13.39 -11.72
C LYS A 760 23.97 -12.50 -11.19
N LYS A 761 24.26 -11.24 -10.96
CA LYS A 761 23.32 -10.25 -10.46
C LYS A 761 22.42 -9.70 -11.57
N CYS A 762 21.11 -9.61 -11.32
CA CYS A 762 20.13 -9.02 -12.24
C CYS A 762 20.10 -7.50 -12.01
N ILE A 763 20.59 -6.74 -12.95
CA ILE A 763 20.70 -5.27 -12.87
C ILE A 763 20.02 -4.65 -14.08
N VAL A 764 19.01 -3.83 -13.84
CA VAL A 764 18.38 -2.96 -14.85
C VAL A 764 18.92 -1.55 -14.69
N TRP A 765 18.79 -0.99 -13.49
CA TRP A 765 19.27 0.34 -13.11
C TRP A 765 20.38 0.28 -12.06
#